data_7d55742dbcd988b8c21c7bb445408bf3
#
_entry.id   7d55742dbcd988b8c21c7bb445408bf3
#
_cell.length_a   1.000
_cell.length_b   1.000
_cell.length_c   1.000
_cell.angle_alpha   90.00
_cell.angle_beta   90.00
_cell.angle_gamma   90.00
#
_symmetry.space_group_name_H-M   'P 1'
#
loop_
_entity.id
_entity.type
_entity.pdbx_description
1 polymer ?
#
loop_
_entity_poly.entity_id
_entity_poly.type
_entity_poly.pdbx_seq_one_letter_code
_entity_poly.pdbx_strand_id
1 'polypeptide(L)'
;MAKLSNLPESRYAWSNCTYCTNLDFKVQQDFIRHLRDRHCTREGGSYVCRYGYNGVCSSLPVEGVSDEDYEEHVYKHHVFPKQSARKLMSDQPSVVADGQPWSVYSASQNLAAVLNDPNRGKQRDFFTKTWGDSFVEKSDIPKPHYLPDINHAHFESYLRKIARRYHKHARMNASAPKPSSHNELLQHFPNLRAARSLAIFPERNQFDVSSIPKIFLQPNLDLSNVDTFKAVYPFSKEPQSPVTNGEGVRSTQRSEKLLQEKLSHYLDIVEVQIAQQVAQKSEAFFHAMTSHDALMEQLTQTITVVKALREKIHHIDDSLVKDSLNILRLERKRCNHLVVYDKIKLMSTVHQTQPMIQLLLSTPDYVAALDLISTTQEILVQELAGIHSFRHLSSQLLEMERLIDKMLSTEFERYATADLNRPLVEDQQVLEGDKLVSIIFGMLRQKHFHFIDTYKDEAFTTIKAVVKQMVIEVIAASDSGDSELALTGLVGDQLQGLELHDWLHLLESTTSTLLCLVHRVKAVHDVMRQAADVSAGKVPESNGNSTTGSDVSSHIPVSVVSDPSDSFLSTEEHARVVGKLHDLLTSVCDYAHERVAQLLSAPSHTQASEQRDKSNLSQQTRNNEKLNHTQNSSSHSSYWLVDKATAAQICDLARVIDSFTEQCEKVCGKTSTALRSAFKVQASKFVQRFHQDRKTKLSLILDSERWKQADVPAEFQDLVSYISETGKFSLAKRETESEIGDRKPSNVLVVGEEKYAVVGTVLLLLKMVAEYCVCATDLTVMAPNLCRHLAELLQLFNSRCCQLVLGAGALHVAGLKTITTTNLALASRALQLLLWLVPHVRDHFQEMFQSQNQPQQQTYRNMSGVNHFDGVEKDVNSHVHEIESKVLSIISNLITGQLNQWDARPPVPSQAFRNISRHLTKLHEAVSNILPESQVEELYRTVNKTFKDKLRDQLSKMNIVNNGGPQHGIVTSELTFYLETLKTLHVLPQSELSDKAMDDIWLPR
;
A
#
# COMPACT_ATOMS: atom_id res chain seq x y z
N MET A 1 -16.72 84.48 -12.90
CA MET A 1 -17.31 84.44 -11.53
C MET A 1 -18.29 83.36 -11.42
N ALA A 2 -18.27 82.63 -10.32
CA ALA A 2 -19.19 81.67 -9.80
C ALA A 2 -18.82 80.16 -10.04
N LYS A 3 -18.25 79.72 -9.03
CA LYS A 3 -18.38 78.44 -8.27
C LYS A 3 -19.38 77.41 -8.83
N LEU A 4 -18.85 76.28 -9.25
CA LEU A 4 -19.53 75.03 -9.04
C LEU A 4 -18.52 74.04 -8.48
N SER A 5 -18.75 73.77 -7.21
CA SER A 5 -18.00 72.90 -6.35
C SER A 5 -18.36 71.45 -6.57
N ASN A 6 -17.35 70.60 -6.50
CA ASN A 6 -17.39 69.23 -5.97
C ASN A 6 -18.24 68.20 -6.71
N LEU A 7 -17.60 67.62 -7.76
CA LEU A 7 -17.79 66.21 -8.09
C LEU A 7 -16.43 65.52 -7.80
N PRO A 8 -16.40 64.32 -7.19
CA PRO A 8 -15.16 63.63 -6.93
C PRO A 8 -14.52 63.25 -8.26
N GLU A 9 -13.27 63.70 -8.45
CA GLU A 9 -12.42 63.33 -9.56
C GLU A 9 -12.36 61.78 -9.63
N SER A 10 -12.95 61.21 -10.69
CA SER A 10 -12.72 59.83 -11.03
C SER A 10 -11.23 59.67 -11.31
N ARG A 11 -10.48 59.15 -10.36
CA ARG A 11 -9.07 58.80 -10.55
C ARG A 11 -8.98 57.85 -11.76
N TYR A 12 -8.27 58.26 -12.76
CA TYR A 12 -8.04 57.47 -13.96
C TYR A 12 -7.30 56.19 -13.59
N ALA A 13 -7.62 55.09 -14.25
CA ALA A 13 -7.02 53.79 -13.97
C ALA A 13 -5.47 53.76 -14.06
N TRP A 14 -4.90 54.74 -14.72
CA TRP A 14 -3.45 54.90 -14.92
C TRP A 14 -2.77 55.81 -13.88
N SER A 15 -3.55 56.46 -13.00
CA SER A 15 -2.96 57.38 -12.01
C SER A 15 -2.05 56.70 -10.98
N ASN A 16 -2.28 55.43 -10.70
CA ASN A 16 -1.49 54.67 -9.72
C ASN A 16 -1.16 53.30 -10.30
N CYS A 17 0.04 52.79 -10.01
CA CYS A 17 0.38 51.39 -10.32
C CYS A 17 -0.21 50.48 -9.24
N THR A 18 -1.01 49.49 -9.60
CA THR A 18 -1.66 48.56 -8.67
C THR A 18 -0.70 47.57 -8.01
N TYR A 19 0.50 47.40 -8.57
CA TYR A 19 1.50 46.42 -8.11
C TYR A 19 2.75 47.07 -7.50
N CYS A 20 2.91 48.39 -7.66
CA CYS A 20 4.00 49.13 -7.05
C CYS A 20 3.45 50.05 -5.98
N THR A 21 3.93 49.90 -4.75
CA THR A 21 3.50 50.78 -3.63
C THR A 21 4.07 52.19 -3.79
N ASN A 22 3.20 53.22 -3.60
CA ASN A 22 3.54 54.64 -3.56
C ASN A 22 4.07 55.28 -4.85
N LEU A 23 3.58 54.90 -6.00
CA LEU A 23 3.88 55.57 -7.28
C LEU A 23 2.58 56.14 -7.83
N ASP A 24 2.46 57.49 -7.77
CA ASP A 24 1.38 58.26 -8.39
C ASP A 24 1.88 58.94 -9.65
N PHE A 25 1.18 58.72 -10.77
CA PHE A 25 1.53 59.31 -12.08
C PHE A 25 0.64 60.53 -12.40
N LYS A 26 1.27 61.63 -12.74
CA LYS A 26 0.57 62.84 -13.13
C LYS A 26 0.36 62.93 -14.64
N VAL A 27 1.16 62.22 -15.41
CA VAL A 27 1.12 62.20 -16.88
C VAL A 27 1.01 60.74 -17.35
N GLN A 28 0.17 60.51 -18.30
CA GLN A 28 -0.11 59.19 -18.88
C GLN A 28 1.12 58.49 -19.48
N GLN A 29 2.00 59.28 -20.11
CA GLN A 29 3.23 58.78 -20.68
C GLN A 29 4.22 58.22 -19.63
N ASP A 30 4.21 58.78 -18.44
CA ASP A 30 5.07 58.29 -17.34
C ASP A 30 4.59 56.94 -16.83
N PHE A 31 3.27 56.72 -16.80
CA PHE A 31 2.70 55.40 -16.47
C PHE A 31 3.03 54.36 -17.56
N ILE A 32 2.93 54.71 -18.85
CA ILE A 32 3.30 53.82 -19.96
C ILE A 32 4.78 53.44 -19.88
N ARG A 33 5.66 54.43 -19.63
CA ARG A 33 7.10 54.19 -19.48
C ARG A 33 7.40 53.34 -18.23
N HIS A 34 6.71 53.58 -17.12
CA HIS A 34 6.81 52.75 -15.90
C HIS A 34 6.42 51.28 -16.16
N LEU A 35 5.32 51.02 -16.89
CA LEU A 35 4.91 49.66 -17.22
C LEU A 35 5.93 48.98 -18.13
N ARG A 36 6.55 49.70 -19.07
CA ARG A 36 7.60 49.21 -19.93
C ARG A 36 8.84 48.84 -19.12
N ASP A 37 9.28 49.71 -18.22
CA ASP A 37 10.54 49.55 -17.46
C ASP A 37 10.43 48.53 -16.31
N ARG A 38 9.25 48.41 -15.70
CA ARG A 38 9.07 47.58 -14.46
C ARG A 38 8.15 46.37 -14.62
N HIS A 39 7.22 46.41 -15.52
CA HIS A 39 6.20 45.39 -15.74
C HIS A 39 6.22 44.81 -17.14
N CYS A 40 7.39 44.81 -17.77
CA CYS A 40 7.61 44.22 -19.09
C CYS A 40 8.89 43.41 -19.10
N THR A 41 8.89 42.31 -19.80
CA THR A 41 10.10 41.53 -20.12
C THR A 41 10.18 41.34 -21.62
N ARG A 42 11.41 41.23 -22.14
CA ARG A 42 11.66 40.97 -23.55
C ARG A 42 12.14 39.55 -23.72
N GLU A 43 11.34 38.71 -24.38
CA GLU A 43 11.64 37.28 -24.53
C GLU A 43 11.50 36.90 -26.01
N GLY A 44 12.51 36.28 -26.59
CA GLY A 44 12.50 35.86 -27.99
C GLY A 44 12.32 37.00 -29.02
N GLY A 45 12.66 38.24 -28.64
CA GLY A 45 12.49 39.42 -29.49
C GLY A 45 11.14 40.16 -29.34
N SER A 46 10.18 39.56 -28.59
CA SER A 46 8.86 40.19 -28.38
C SER A 46 8.70 40.68 -26.94
N TYR A 47 7.82 41.68 -26.78
CA TYR A 47 7.48 42.22 -25.46
C TYR A 47 6.41 41.36 -24.78
N VAL A 48 6.63 41.09 -23.48
CA VAL A 48 5.71 40.34 -22.60
C VAL A 48 5.25 41.26 -21.49
N CYS A 49 3.97 41.66 -21.50
CA CYS A 49 3.38 42.49 -20.47
C CYS A 49 3.07 41.68 -19.22
N ARG A 50 3.64 42.11 -18.09
CA ARG A 50 3.45 41.48 -16.75
C ARG A 50 2.54 42.29 -15.84
N TYR A 51 1.84 43.26 -16.35
CA TYR A 51 0.90 44.08 -15.58
C TYR A 51 -0.48 43.43 -15.56
N GLY A 52 -0.75 42.65 -14.54
CA GLY A 52 -2.00 41.92 -14.35
C GLY A 52 -1.97 41.04 -13.10
N TYR A 53 -3.05 40.36 -12.82
CA TYR A 53 -3.16 39.44 -11.67
C TYR A 53 -2.13 38.30 -11.80
N ASN A 54 -1.37 38.03 -10.76
CA ASN A 54 -0.24 37.07 -10.73
C ASN A 54 0.89 37.39 -11.75
N GLY A 55 1.07 38.67 -12.13
CA GLY A 55 2.11 39.03 -13.09
C GLY A 55 1.79 38.65 -14.53
N VAL A 56 0.51 38.47 -14.88
CA VAL A 56 0.05 38.09 -16.22
C VAL A 56 -0.97 39.10 -16.72
N CYS A 57 -0.69 39.71 -17.87
CA CYS A 57 -1.65 40.59 -18.53
C CYS A 57 -2.79 39.76 -19.14
N SER A 58 -4.04 40.17 -18.92
CA SER A 58 -5.23 39.51 -19.45
C SER A 58 -5.36 39.61 -20.99
N SER A 59 -4.57 40.42 -21.64
CA SER A 59 -4.61 40.71 -23.07
C SER A 59 -3.31 40.32 -23.79
N LEU A 60 -2.68 39.24 -23.40
CA LEU A 60 -1.54 38.67 -24.11
C LEU A 60 -2.01 37.75 -25.26
N PRO A 61 -1.22 37.63 -26.37
CA PRO A 61 0.07 38.24 -26.62
C PRO A 61 0.00 39.70 -27.01
N VAL A 62 1.13 40.44 -26.87
CA VAL A 62 1.25 41.80 -27.41
C VAL A 62 1.39 41.70 -28.90
N GLU A 63 0.52 42.42 -29.65
CA GLU A 63 0.59 42.49 -31.10
C GLU A 63 1.81 43.32 -31.49
N GLY A 64 2.74 42.76 -32.25
CA GLY A 64 3.93 43.39 -32.74
C GLY A 64 5.18 43.18 -31.84
N VAL A 65 6.33 43.73 -32.30
CA VAL A 65 7.64 43.52 -31.71
C VAL A 65 8.41 44.83 -31.42
N SER A 66 7.84 45.97 -31.79
CA SER A 66 8.46 47.30 -31.56
C SER A 66 8.05 47.90 -30.20
N ASP A 67 8.79 48.91 -29.77
CA ASP A 67 8.47 49.68 -28.55
C ASP A 67 7.12 50.40 -28.71
N GLU A 68 6.78 50.83 -29.93
CA GLU A 68 5.51 51.46 -30.26
C GLU A 68 4.34 50.48 -30.11
N ASP A 69 4.47 49.24 -30.56
CA ASP A 69 3.46 48.19 -30.39
C ASP A 69 3.18 47.90 -28.94
N TYR A 70 4.22 47.85 -28.09
CA TYR A 70 4.04 47.68 -26.66
C TYR A 70 3.35 48.88 -26.01
N GLU A 71 3.71 50.10 -26.37
CA GLU A 71 3.08 51.32 -25.90
C GLU A 71 1.62 51.41 -26.31
N GLU A 72 1.29 50.97 -27.53
CA GLU A 72 -0.09 50.84 -28.02
C GLU A 72 -0.87 49.79 -27.22
N HIS A 73 -0.26 48.67 -26.94
CA HIS A 73 -0.88 47.66 -26.07
C HIS A 73 -1.19 48.23 -24.70
N VAL A 74 -0.25 48.92 -24.04
CA VAL A 74 -0.46 49.54 -22.74
C VAL A 74 -1.58 50.56 -22.79
N TYR A 75 -1.56 51.37 -23.83
CA TYR A 75 -2.58 52.40 -24.03
C TYR A 75 -3.98 51.80 -24.17
N LYS A 76 -4.13 50.77 -25.01
CA LYS A 76 -5.38 50.10 -25.33
C LYS A 76 -5.95 49.31 -24.18
N HIS A 77 -5.11 48.67 -23.37
CA HIS A 77 -5.54 47.68 -22.37
C HIS A 77 -5.40 48.14 -20.90
N HIS A 78 -4.49 49.07 -20.63
CA HIS A 78 -4.19 49.51 -19.27
C HIS A 78 -4.56 50.97 -19.00
N VAL A 79 -4.55 51.78 -20.02
CA VAL A 79 -4.91 53.21 -19.88
C VAL A 79 -6.40 53.43 -20.12
N PHE A 80 -6.92 52.87 -21.20
CA PHE A 80 -8.35 52.91 -21.58
C PHE A 80 -8.94 51.50 -21.68
N PRO A 81 -9.08 50.76 -20.60
CA PRO A 81 -9.73 49.47 -20.63
C PRO A 81 -11.18 49.69 -21.08
N LYS A 82 -11.56 49.11 -22.22
CA LYS A 82 -12.96 49.06 -22.65
C LYS A 82 -13.80 48.58 -21.49
N GLN A 83 -14.87 49.32 -21.16
CA GLN A 83 -15.76 49.09 -20.00
C GLN A 83 -16.51 47.73 -20.01
N SER A 84 -16.13 46.77 -20.81
CA SER A 84 -16.72 45.46 -20.88
C SER A 84 -16.33 44.52 -19.70
N ALA A 85 -15.41 44.91 -18.84
CA ALA A 85 -14.97 44.07 -17.73
C ALA A 85 -15.73 44.25 -16.39
N ARG A 86 -16.74 45.14 -16.30
CA ARG A 86 -17.49 45.41 -15.05
C ARG A 86 -18.94 44.93 -15.06
N LYS A 87 -19.31 44.00 -15.93
CA LYS A 87 -20.63 43.34 -15.94
C LYS A 87 -20.52 41.83 -15.84
N LEU A 88 -19.75 41.34 -14.90
CA LEU A 88 -19.67 39.91 -14.57
C LEU A 88 -20.02 39.70 -13.11
N MET A 89 -21.18 40.24 -12.71
CA MET A 89 -21.96 39.78 -11.55
C MET A 89 -23.44 39.87 -11.89
N SER A 90 -23.88 39.18 -12.92
CA SER A 90 -25.25 38.71 -13.06
C SER A 90 -25.22 37.50 -13.97
N ASP A 91 -25.80 36.43 -13.45
CA ASP A 91 -25.90 35.12 -14.06
C ASP A 91 -26.72 35.18 -15.37
N GLN A 92 -26.08 35.51 -16.49
CA GLN A 92 -26.55 35.15 -17.81
C GLN A 92 -25.36 35.08 -18.77
N PRO A 93 -25.22 34.01 -19.57
CA PRO A 93 -24.19 33.94 -20.59
C PRO A 93 -24.48 34.99 -21.66
N SER A 94 -23.68 36.05 -21.73
CA SER A 94 -23.77 37.02 -22.80
C SER A 94 -23.36 36.32 -24.10
N VAL A 95 -24.34 36.16 -24.97
CA VAL A 95 -24.15 35.78 -26.37
C VAL A 95 -23.32 36.88 -27.02
N VAL A 96 -22.07 36.60 -27.31
CA VAL A 96 -21.26 37.46 -28.19
C VAL A 96 -21.75 37.22 -29.61
N ALA A 97 -22.50 38.18 -30.12
CA ALA A 97 -22.95 38.19 -31.49
C ALA A 97 -21.78 38.52 -32.43
N ASP A 98 -20.96 37.54 -32.77
CA ASP A 98 -20.21 37.59 -34.01
C ASP A 98 -21.10 36.99 -35.10
N GLY A 99 -21.61 37.87 -35.96
CA GLY A 99 -22.68 37.59 -36.92
C GLY A 99 -22.32 36.70 -38.11
N GLN A 100 -21.29 35.87 -38.00
CA GLN A 100 -21.02 34.87 -39.03
C GLN A 100 -21.54 33.48 -38.58
N PRO A 101 -22.42 32.89 -39.44
CA PRO A 101 -22.89 31.52 -39.10
C PRO A 101 -21.70 30.56 -39.11
N TRP A 102 -21.63 29.76 -38.06
CA TRP A 102 -20.66 28.66 -37.98
C TRP A 102 -20.80 27.78 -39.22
N SER A 103 -19.70 27.52 -39.89
CA SER A 103 -19.64 26.64 -41.04
C SER A 103 -18.65 25.54 -40.80
N VAL A 104 -19.06 24.30 -41.12
CA VAL A 104 -18.18 23.11 -41.06
C VAL A 104 -16.92 23.31 -41.93
N TYR A 105 -16.96 24.28 -42.86
CA TYR A 105 -15.85 24.62 -43.73
C TYR A 105 -14.96 25.76 -43.22
N SER A 106 -15.25 26.34 -42.07
CA SER A 106 -14.26 27.24 -41.44
C SER A 106 -13.01 26.44 -41.11
N ALA A 107 -11.93 26.74 -41.79
CA ALA A 107 -10.76 25.88 -41.97
C ALA A 107 -10.07 25.50 -40.63
N SER A 108 -10.21 26.29 -39.60
CA SER A 108 -9.61 26.04 -38.29
C SER A 108 -10.41 25.13 -37.38
N GLN A 109 -11.63 24.76 -37.75
CA GLN A 109 -12.57 24.04 -36.85
C GLN A 109 -13.14 22.77 -37.46
N ASN A 110 -12.77 22.38 -38.65
CA ASN A 110 -13.19 21.10 -39.20
C ASN A 110 -12.33 19.97 -38.61
N LEU A 111 -12.90 18.77 -38.51
CA LEU A 111 -12.23 17.62 -37.92
C LEU A 111 -10.89 17.31 -38.62
N ALA A 112 -10.82 17.45 -39.95
CA ALA A 112 -9.60 17.20 -40.71
C ALA A 112 -8.47 18.19 -40.33
N ALA A 113 -8.79 19.49 -40.15
CA ALA A 113 -7.81 20.48 -39.73
C ALA A 113 -7.32 20.23 -38.32
N VAL A 114 -8.22 19.88 -37.40
CA VAL A 114 -7.88 19.55 -36.00
C VAL A 114 -7.06 18.25 -35.90
N LEU A 115 -7.42 17.23 -36.66
CA LEU A 115 -6.73 15.95 -36.67
C LEU A 115 -5.34 16.01 -37.33
N ASN A 116 -5.12 16.93 -38.27
CA ASN A 116 -3.85 17.16 -38.96
C ASN A 116 -3.02 18.32 -38.40
N ASP A 117 -3.43 18.86 -37.25
CA ASP A 117 -2.68 19.93 -36.60
C ASP A 117 -1.32 19.40 -36.11
N PRO A 118 -0.22 20.01 -36.54
CA PRO A 118 1.14 19.63 -36.09
C PRO A 118 1.38 19.89 -34.62
N ASN A 119 0.54 20.68 -33.93
CA ASN A 119 0.59 20.91 -32.48
C ASN A 119 -0.26 19.91 -31.65
N ARG A 120 -0.67 18.84 -32.22
CA ARG A 120 -1.60 17.84 -31.69
C ARG A 120 -1.16 17.17 -30.37
N GLY A 121 0.09 17.21 -30.03
CA GLY A 121 0.54 16.74 -28.70
C GLY A 121 -0.06 17.53 -27.51
N LYS A 122 -0.79 18.60 -27.79
CA LYS A 122 -1.54 19.41 -26.82
C LYS A 122 -3.04 19.16 -26.97
N GLN A 123 -3.49 17.98 -26.63
CA GLN A 123 -4.91 17.56 -26.74
C GLN A 123 -5.90 18.51 -26.06
N ARG A 124 -5.44 19.29 -25.07
CA ARG A 124 -6.27 20.33 -24.43
C ARG A 124 -6.78 21.40 -25.40
N ASP A 125 -6.03 21.67 -26.44
CA ASP A 125 -6.41 22.66 -27.42
C ASP A 125 -7.57 22.20 -28.32
N PHE A 126 -7.74 20.89 -28.49
CA PHE A 126 -8.86 20.34 -29.27
C PHE A 126 -10.20 20.67 -28.62
N PHE A 127 -10.38 20.36 -27.33
CA PHE A 127 -11.64 20.59 -26.66
C PHE A 127 -11.89 22.08 -26.33
N THR A 128 -10.86 22.80 -25.96
CA THR A 128 -10.99 24.22 -25.60
C THR A 128 -11.18 25.14 -26.80
N LYS A 129 -10.49 24.92 -27.93
CA LYS A 129 -10.61 25.75 -29.14
C LYS A 129 -11.73 25.33 -30.06
N THR A 130 -12.06 24.02 -30.13
CA THR A 130 -13.09 23.53 -31.05
C THR A 130 -14.51 23.68 -30.51
N TRP A 131 -14.67 23.57 -29.20
CA TRP A 131 -15.96 23.59 -28.53
C TRP A 131 -16.16 24.80 -27.60
N GLY A 132 -15.17 25.67 -27.51
CA GLY A 132 -15.19 26.87 -26.67
C GLY A 132 -15.94 28.04 -27.27
N ASP A 133 -15.28 29.18 -27.35
CA ASP A 133 -15.89 30.48 -27.54
C ASP A 133 -16.51 30.73 -28.92
N SER A 134 -16.20 29.94 -29.97
CA SER A 134 -16.71 30.15 -31.33
C SER A 134 -17.91 29.30 -31.70
N PHE A 135 -18.29 28.30 -30.88
CA PHE A 135 -19.50 27.54 -31.14
C PHE A 135 -20.68 28.17 -30.44
N VAL A 136 -21.38 29.02 -31.21
CA VAL A 136 -22.71 29.55 -30.84
C VAL A 136 -23.75 28.64 -31.43
N GLU A 137 -24.33 27.80 -30.58
CA GLU A 137 -25.54 27.07 -31.01
C GLU A 137 -26.64 28.06 -31.33
N LYS A 138 -26.96 28.21 -32.60
CA LYS A 138 -28.19 28.85 -32.98
C LYS A 138 -29.32 27.85 -32.67
N SER A 139 -29.80 27.91 -31.44
CA SER A 139 -31.02 27.25 -31.05
C SER A 139 -32.13 27.72 -31.96
N ASP A 140 -33.07 26.85 -32.21
CA ASP A 140 -34.25 27.05 -33.03
C ASP A 140 -33.98 26.95 -34.53
N ILE A 141 -33.62 25.71 -34.96
CA ILE A 141 -34.00 25.30 -36.31
C ILE A 141 -35.54 25.22 -36.30
N PRO A 142 -36.23 26.17 -36.93
CA PRO A 142 -37.69 26.16 -36.94
C PRO A 142 -38.13 24.83 -37.55
N LYS A 143 -39.03 24.12 -36.86
CA LYS A 143 -39.61 22.88 -37.42
C LYS A 143 -40.26 23.20 -38.75
N PRO A 144 -39.75 22.66 -39.87
CA PRO A 144 -40.37 22.91 -41.16
C PRO A 144 -41.78 22.32 -41.18
N HIS A 145 -42.77 23.07 -41.56
CA HIS A 145 -44.18 22.69 -41.53
C HIS A 145 -44.52 21.42 -42.35
N TYR A 146 -43.61 20.96 -43.18
CA TYR A 146 -43.77 19.80 -44.05
C TYR A 146 -43.02 18.54 -43.60
N LEU A 147 -42.33 18.59 -42.48
CA LEU A 147 -41.66 17.41 -41.97
C LEU A 147 -42.58 16.62 -41.04
N PRO A 148 -42.68 15.29 -41.18
CA PRO A 148 -43.47 14.48 -40.29
C PRO A 148 -42.86 14.47 -38.90
N ASP A 149 -43.74 14.34 -37.90
CA ASP A 149 -43.29 14.19 -36.52
C ASP A 149 -42.42 12.96 -36.37
N ILE A 150 -41.27 13.16 -35.74
CA ILE A 150 -40.29 12.11 -35.53
C ILE A 150 -40.76 11.19 -34.39
N ASN A 151 -40.99 9.92 -34.71
CA ASN A 151 -41.41 8.90 -33.79
C ASN A 151 -40.26 8.03 -33.35
N HIS A 152 -40.35 7.47 -32.15
CA HIS A 152 -39.39 6.52 -31.58
C HIS A 152 -38.96 5.39 -32.49
N ALA A 153 -39.92 4.86 -33.29
CA ALA A 153 -39.68 3.75 -34.20
C ALA A 153 -38.56 4.02 -35.22
N HIS A 154 -38.34 5.31 -35.60
CA HIS A 154 -37.31 5.67 -36.55
C HIS A 154 -35.89 5.57 -35.97
N PHE A 155 -35.76 5.60 -34.64
CA PHE A 155 -34.48 5.60 -33.98
C PHE A 155 -34.27 4.37 -33.06
N GLU A 156 -35.19 3.41 -33.04
CA GLU A 156 -35.12 2.30 -32.10
C GLU A 156 -33.81 1.52 -32.22
N SER A 157 -33.37 1.20 -33.42
CA SER A 157 -32.11 0.49 -33.67
C SER A 157 -30.86 1.31 -33.23
N TYR A 158 -30.90 2.62 -33.51
CA TYR A 158 -29.84 3.53 -33.09
C TYR A 158 -29.82 3.73 -31.58
N LEU A 159 -30.97 3.94 -30.96
CA LEU A 159 -31.11 4.12 -29.53
C LEU A 159 -30.69 2.86 -28.75
N ARG A 160 -30.91 1.66 -29.26
CA ARG A 160 -30.39 0.42 -28.68
C ARG A 160 -28.86 0.39 -28.68
N LYS A 161 -28.22 0.79 -29.79
CA LYS A 161 -26.75 0.84 -29.92
C LYS A 161 -26.12 1.87 -29.00
N ILE A 162 -26.73 3.04 -28.83
CA ILE A 162 -26.20 4.14 -28.04
C ILE A 162 -26.78 4.24 -26.61
N ALA A 163 -27.76 3.34 -26.25
CA ALA A 163 -28.51 3.44 -25.00
C ALA A 163 -27.63 3.66 -23.76
N ARG A 164 -26.54 2.92 -23.64
CA ARG A 164 -25.59 3.08 -22.51
C ARG A 164 -25.01 4.49 -22.47
N ARG A 165 -24.61 5.06 -23.62
CA ARG A 165 -23.99 6.38 -23.73
C ARG A 165 -25.01 7.49 -23.53
N TYR A 166 -26.22 7.31 -24.10
CA TYR A 166 -27.34 8.22 -23.90
C TYR A 166 -27.74 8.31 -22.41
N HIS A 167 -27.84 7.18 -21.72
CA HIS A 167 -28.13 7.14 -20.29
C HIS A 167 -27.03 7.88 -19.48
N LYS A 168 -25.79 7.80 -19.91
CA LYS A 168 -24.70 8.53 -19.30
C LYS A 168 -24.85 10.03 -19.47
N HIS A 169 -25.08 10.50 -20.70
CA HIS A 169 -25.32 11.91 -20.97
C HIS A 169 -26.54 12.45 -20.24
N ALA A 170 -27.62 11.67 -20.15
CA ALA A 170 -28.83 12.03 -19.41
C ALA A 170 -28.55 12.19 -17.90
N ARG A 171 -27.66 11.37 -17.33
CA ARG A 171 -27.24 11.50 -15.94
C ARG A 171 -26.40 12.76 -15.70
N MET A 172 -25.46 13.07 -16.58
CA MET A 172 -24.66 14.29 -16.49
C MET A 172 -25.50 15.55 -16.63
N ASN A 173 -26.51 15.54 -17.51
CA ASN A 173 -27.44 16.67 -17.70
C ASN A 173 -28.49 16.79 -16.58
N ALA A 174 -28.74 15.76 -15.81
CA ALA A 174 -29.67 15.83 -14.67
C ALA A 174 -29.17 16.74 -13.53
N SER A 175 -27.88 17.07 -13.51
CA SER A 175 -27.28 17.99 -12.54
C SER A 175 -27.25 19.44 -12.99
N ALA A 176 -27.62 19.74 -14.26
CA ALA A 176 -27.73 21.10 -14.78
C ALA A 176 -29.16 21.69 -14.57
N PRO A 177 -29.32 22.99 -14.34
CA PRO A 177 -30.63 23.61 -14.30
C PRO A 177 -31.36 23.41 -15.65
N LYS A 178 -32.50 22.77 -15.63
CA LYS A 178 -33.23 22.30 -16.81
C LYS A 178 -33.93 23.41 -17.55
N PRO A 179 -33.73 23.53 -18.87
CA PRO A 179 -34.76 24.13 -19.67
C PRO A 179 -35.98 23.20 -19.76
N SER A 180 -37.17 23.77 -19.77
CA SER A 180 -38.47 23.09 -19.63
C SER A 180 -38.81 22.04 -20.69
N SER A 181 -38.06 21.97 -21.79
CA SER A 181 -38.29 21.05 -22.90
C SER A 181 -37.79 19.58 -22.67
N HIS A 182 -36.96 19.38 -21.66
CA HIS A 182 -36.34 18.04 -21.37
C HIS A 182 -37.32 17.03 -20.81
N ASN A 183 -38.47 17.46 -20.28
CA ASN A 183 -39.44 16.54 -19.63
C ASN A 183 -40.27 15.72 -20.62
N GLU A 184 -40.47 16.20 -21.86
CA GLU A 184 -41.29 15.50 -22.85
C GLU A 184 -40.58 14.27 -23.44
N LEU A 185 -39.29 14.37 -23.72
CA LEU A 185 -38.50 13.24 -24.23
C LEU A 185 -38.38 12.08 -23.26
N LEU A 186 -38.32 12.38 -21.94
CA LEU A 186 -38.22 11.36 -20.87
C LEU A 186 -39.56 10.65 -20.59
N GLN A 187 -40.70 11.24 -20.99
CA GLN A 187 -42.01 10.58 -20.80
C GLN A 187 -42.21 9.44 -21.78
N HIS A 188 -41.55 9.48 -22.92
CA HIS A 188 -41.73 8.46 -23.97
C HIS A 188 -40.78 7.24 -23.83
N PHE A 189 -39.82 7.26 -22.86
CA PHE A 189 -38.90 6.17 -22.61
C PHE A 189 -38.98 5.68 -21.16
N PRO A 190 -39.88 4.77 -20.81
CA PRO A 190 -40.05 4.30 -19.42
C PRO A 190 -38.76 3.67 -18.85
N ASN A 191 -37.92 3.06 -19.70
CA ASN A 191 -36.65 2.45 -19.29
C ASN A 191 -35.55 3.49 -18.94
N LEU A 192 -35.66 4.73 -19.42
CA LEU A 192 -34.78 5.84 -19.07
C LEU A 192 -35.10 6.40 -17.67
N ARG A 193 -36.38 6.28 -17.23
CA ARG A 193 -36.81 6.71 -15.91
C ARG A 193 -36.28 5.80 -14.79
N ALA A 194 -36.23 4.49 -15.05
CA ALA A 194 -35.70 3.53 -14.08
C ALA A 194 -34.19 3.69 -13.85
N ALA A 195 -33.43 4.08 -14.89
CA ALA A 195 -31.99 4.33 -14.76
C ALA A 195 -31.66 5.60 -13.96
N ARG A 196 -32.64 6.52 -13.83
CA ARG A 196 -32.44 7.80 -13.10
C ARG A 196 -32.46 7.62 -11.58
N SER A 197 -33.09 6.55 -11.07
CA SER A 197 -33.23 6.28 -9.64
C SER A 197 -32.01 5.60 -9.02
N LEU A 198 -31.07 5.10 -9.84
CA LEU A 198 -29.91 4.32 -9.39
C LEU A 198 -28.58 5.09 -9.41
N ALA A 199 -28.58 6.37 -9.82
CA ALA A 199 -27.37 7.16 -9.90
C ALA A 199 -27.25 8.10 -8.68
N ILE A 200 -26.66 7.63 -7.61
CA ILE A 200 -26.13 8.49 -6.56
C ILE A 200 -24.78 9.03 -7.07
N PHE A 201 -24.77 10.25 -7.59
CA PHE A 201 -23.53 10.96 -7.86
C PHE A 201 -23.02 11.60 -6.56
N PRO A 202 -21.72 11.59 -6.30
CA PRO A 202 -21.16 12.33 -5.19
C PRO A 202 -21.39 13.83 -5.40
N GLU A 203 -21.42 14.51 -4.30
CA GLU A 203 -21.88 15.87 -4.11
C GLU A 203 -21.40 16.88 -5.15
N ARG A 204 -22.34 17.73 -5.52
CA ARG A 204 -22.30 18.81 -6.51
C ARG A 204 -21.12 19.79 -6.38
N ASN A 205 -20.43 19.79 -5.24
CA ASN A 205 -19.44 20.81 -4.90
C ASN A 205 -18.00 20.50 -5.35
N GLN A 206 -17.74 19.27 -5.86
CA GLN A 206 -16.38 18.89 -6.23
C GLN A 206 -15.99 19.25 -7.68
N PHE A 207 -16.96 19.58 -8.53
CA PHE A 207 -16.74 19.80 -9.96
C PHE A 207 -17.20 21.18 -10.43
N ASP A 208 -17.15 22.18 -9.59
CA ASP A 208 -17.52 23.55 -9.96
C ASP A 208 -16.33 24.22 -10.66
N VAL A 209 -16.57 24.70 -11.88
CA VAL A 209 -15.61 25.49 -12.67
C VAL A 209 -15.11 26.73 -11.94
N SER A 210 -15.89 27.25 -10.99
CA SER A 210 -15.48 28.38 -10.14
C SER A 210 -14.24 28.09 -9.29
N SER A 211 -13.95 26.81 -9.02
CA SER A 211 -12.75 26.38 -8.30
C SER A 211 -11.47 26.45 -9.13
N ILE A 212 -11.60 26.54 -10.45
CA ILE A 212 -10.47 26.61 -11.36
C ILE A 212 -10.03 28.07 -11.51
N PRO A 213 -8.75 28.37 -11.32
CA PRO A 213 -8.23 29.72 -11.55
C PRO A 213 -8.51 30.20 -12.97
N LYS A 214 -8.97 31.43 -13.12
CA LYS A 214 -9.41 32.02 -14.40
C LYS A 214 -8.37 31.96 -15.52
N ILE A 215 -7.09 31.82 -15.16
CA ILE A 215 -6.00 31.70 -16.13
C ILE A 215 -6.11 30.43 -16.99
N PHE A 216 -6.61 29.32 -16.43
CA PHE A 216 -6.78 28.06 -17.17
C PHE A 216 -8.04 28.03 -18.03
N LEU A 217 -8.94 28.99 -17.84
CA LEU A 217 -10.19 29.11 -18.60
C LEU A 217 -10.10 30.11 -19.75
N GLN A 218 -8.93 30.66 -20.02
CA GLN A 218 -8.70 31.58 -21.11
C GLN A 218 -8.52 30.83 -22.45
N PRO A 219 -9.07 31.32 -23.55
CA PRO A 219 -9.03 30.63 -24.85
C PRO A 219 -7.63 30.55 -25.45
N ASN A 220 -6.70 31.38 -25.01
CA ASN A 220 -5.34 31.46 -25.52
C ASN A 220 -4.30 31.27 -24.41
N LEU A 221 -4.34 30.13 -23.75
CA LEU A 221 -3.30 29.80 -22.78
C LEU A 221 -2.02 29.39 -23.51
N ASP A 222 -1.06 30.26 -23.57
CA ASP A 222 0.26 29.98 -24.14
C ASP A 222 1.31 29.87 -23.02
N LEU A 223 1.79 28.67 -22.79
CA LEU A 223 2.83 28.38 -21.80
C LEU A 223 4.25 28.76 -22.26
N SER A 224 4.43 29.13 -23.51
CA SER A 224 5.69 29.69 -23.99
C SER A 224 5.91 31.13 -23.50
N ASN A 225 4.85 31.75 -23.05
CA ASN A 225 4.91 33.07 -22.43
C ASN A 225 5.33 32.93 -20.95
N VAL A 226 6.40 33.62 -20.58
CA VAL A 226 7.04 33.53 -19.25
C VAL A 226 6.11 33.95 -18.11
N ASP A 227 5.21 34.90 -18.36
CA ASP A 227 4.29 35.36 -17.32
C ASP A 227 3.13 34.39 -17.10
N THR A 228 2.62 33.78 -18.17
CA THR A 228 1.66 32.70 -18.08
C THR A 228 2.28 31.48 -17.41
N PHE A 229 3.49 31.16 -17.78
CA PHE A 229 4.23 30.04 -17.16
C PHE A 229 4.47 30.28 -15.66
N LYS A 230 4.89 31.47 -15.25
CA LYS A 230 5.08 31.82 -13.84
C LYS A 230 3.78 31.82 -13.05
N ALA A 231 2.66 32.15 -13.66
CA ALA A 231 1.38 32.13 -12.98
C ALA A 231 0.83 30.70 -12.82
N VAL A 232 1.13 29.81 -13.76
CA VAL A 232 0.80 28.38 -13.69
C VAL A 232 1.78 27.65 -12.78
N TYR A 233 3.05 28.04 -12.85
CA TYR A 233 4.14 27.46 -12.06
C TYR A 233 4.82 28.53 -11.19
N PRO A 234 4.24 28.89 -10.06
CA PRO A 234 4.67 30.01 -9.22
C PRO A 234 6.05 29.82 -8.56
N PHE A 235 6.70 28.68 -8.79
CA PHE A 235 7.97 28.32 -8.16
C PHE A 235 9.20 28.52 -9.03
N SER A 236 9.04 29.01 -10.27
CA SER A 236 10.18 29.35 -11.11
C SER A 236 10.85 30.62 -10.59
N LYS A 237 11.88 30.46 -9.78
CA LYS A 237 12.76 31.56 -9.41
C LYS A 237 13.65 31.89 -10.62
N GLU A 238 13.68 33.14 -11.01
CA GLU A 238 14.73 33.66 -11.88
C GLU A 238 16.10 33.36 -11.25
N PRO A 239 17.11 33.07 -12.06
CA PRO A 239 18.49 32.94 -11.59
C PRO A 239 19.00 34.33 -11.20
N GLN A 240 18.75 34.76 -9.98
CA GLN A 240 19.51 35.85 -9.40
C GLN A 240 20.73 35.23 -8.73
N SER A 241 21.86 35.79 -9.14
CA SER A 241 23.23 35.63 -8.71
C SER A 241 23.52 34.96 -7.34
N PRO A 242 24.69 34.34 -7.17
CA PRO A 242 24.96 33.42 -6.09
C PRO A 242 25.24 34.18 -4.80
N VAL A 243 24.31 34.13 -3.87
CA VAL A 243 24.58 34.39 -2.47
C VAL A 243 23.98 33.27 -1.63
N THR A 244 24.89 32.48 -1.17
CA THR A 244 24.87 31.71 0.09
C THR A 244 23.54 31.47 0.78
N ASN A 245 23.17 30.25 0.90
CA ASN A 245 22.62 29.48 2.02
C ASN A 245 21.54 28.48 1.58
N GLY A 246 21.87 27.23 1.76
CA GLY A 246 21.19 26.04 1.26
C GLY A 246 19.93 25.64 2.05
N GLU A 247 18.83 26.30 1.86
CA GLU A 247 17.54 25.80 2.39
C GLU A 247 16.40 25.71 1.35
N GLY A 248 16.68 26.09 0.10
CA GLY A 248 15.63 26.29 -0.91
C GLY A 248 15.15 25.03 -1.67
N VAL A 249 15.92 23.95 -1.72
CA VAL A 249 15.68 22.88 -2.70
C VAL A 249 14.65 21.81 -2.23
N ARG A 250 14.46 21.65 -0.92
CA ARG A 250 13.49 20.66 -0.39
C ARG A 250 12.05 21.14 -0.35
N SER A 251 11.83 22.44 -0.31
CA SER A 251 10.46 23.01 -0.34
C SER A 251 9.85 23.00 -1.75
N THR A 252 10.70 23.14 -2.79
CA THR A 252 10.24 23.22 -4.17
C THR A 252 9.67 21.90 -4.70
N GLN A 253 10.32 20.77 -4.42
CA GLN A 253 9.81 19.46 -4.89
C GLN A 253 8.46 19.04 -4.26
N ARG A 254 8.21 19.45 -3.03
CA ARG A 254 6.91 19.20 -2.37
C ARG A 254 5.82 20.08 -2.96
N SER A 255 6.14 21.32 -3.26
CA SER A 255 5.22 22.27 -3.87
C SER A 255 4.91 21.92 -5.32
N GLU A 256 5.86 21.38 -6.07
CA GLU A 256 5.68 20.92 -7.45
C GLU A 256 4.70 19.76 -7.56
N LYS A 257 4.79 18.77 -6.65
CA LYS A 257 3.84 17.65 -6.62
C LYS A 257 2.43 18.08 -6.25
N LEU A 258 2.31 18.95 -5.25
CA LEU A 258 1.00 19.52 -4.89
C LEU A 258 0.40 20.35 -6.03
N LEU A 259 1.25 21.02 -6.82
CA LEU A 259 0.79 21.72 -8.02
C LEU A 259 0.33 20.74 -9.10
N GLN A 260 1.06 19.65 -9.32
CA GLN A 260 0.66 18.60 -10.26
C GLN A 260 -0.67 17.95 -9.87
N GLU A 261 -0.89 17.65 -8.61
CA GLU A 261 -2.16 17.13 -8.08
C GLU A 261 -3.31 18.13 -8.29
N LYS A 262 -3.06 19.42 -8.03
CA LYS A 262 -4.03 20.47 -8.28
C LYS A 262 -4.36 20.61 -9.76
N LEU A 263 -3.37 20.55 -10.62
CA LEU A 263 -3.58 20.65 -12.08
C LEU A 263 -4.34 19.43 -12.60
N SER A 264 -4.05 18.23 -12.08
CA SER A 264 -4.83 17.03 -12.40
C SER A 264 -6.29 17.18 -11.97
N HIS A 265 -6.53 17.67 -10.77
CA HIS A 265 -7.89 17.93 -10.28
C HIS A 265 -8.63 18.99 -11.13
N TYR A 266 -7.95 20.04 -11.58
CA TYR A 266 -8.56 21.02 -12.50
C TYR A 266 -8.89 20.39 -13.85
N LEU A 267 -8.04 19.49 -14.35
CA LEU A 267 -8.31 18.75 -15.56
C LEU A 267 -9.59 17.91 -15.43
N ASP A 268 -9.73 17.17 -14.34
CA ASP A 268 -10.92 16.35 -14.07
C ASP A 268 -12.20 17.20 -14.07
N ILE A 269 -12.16 18.39 -13.44
CA ILE A 269 -13.28 19.32 -13.43
C ILE A 269 -13.64 19.77 -14.86
N VAL A 270 -12.62 20.11 -15.66
CA VAL A 270 -12.83 20.57 -17.04
C VAL A 270 -13.40 19.44 -17.89
N GLU A 271 -12.88 18.21 -17.77
CA GLU A 271 -13.38 17.06 -18.51
C GLU A 271 -14.85 16.74 -18.21
N VAL A 272 -15.21 16.77 -16.92
CA VAL A 272 -16.62 16.62 -16.51
C VAL A 272 -17.51 17.72 -17.10
N GLN A 273 -17.04 18.96 -17.10
CA GLN A 273 -17.80 20.08 -17.64
C GLN A 273 -17.93 20.02 -19.17
N ILE A 274 -16.87 19.61 -19.87
CA ILE A 274 -16.93 19.40 -21.32
C ILE A 274 -17.94 18.31 -21.65
N ALA A 275 -17.88 17.18 -20.93
CA ALA A 275 -18.82 16.08 -21.13
C ALA A 275 -20.27 16.53 -20.89
N GLN A 276 -20.50 17.37 -19.88
CA GLN A 276 -21.80 17.96 -19.59
C GLN A 276 -22.29 18.89 -20.70
N GLN A 277 -21.40 19.75 -21.23
CA GLN A 277 -21.72 20.65 -22.35
C GLN A 277 -22.04 19.90 -23.65
N VAL A 278 -21.25 18.86 -23.94
CA VAL A 278 -21.50 17.96 -25.07
C VAL A 278 -22.88 17.30 -24.94
N ALA A 279 -23.20 16.82 -23.72
CA ALA A 279 -24.51 16.21 -23.46
C ALA A 279 -25.68 17.21 -23.68
N GLN A 280 -25.50 18.46 -23.23
CA GLN A 280 -26.53 19.51 -23.41
C GLN A 280 -26.76 19.87 -24.88
N LYS A 281 -25.69 19.86 -25.68
CA LYS A 281 -25.77 20.24 -27.11
C LYS A 281 -26.17 19.08 -28.02
N SER A 282 -26.13 17.84 -27.50
CA SER A 282 -26.52 16.65 -28.28
C SER A 282 -27.98 16.68 -28.74
N GLU A 283 -28.86 17.31 -27.96
CA GLU A 283 -30.29 17.42 -28.30
C GLU A 283 -30.54 18.26 -29.57
N ALA A 284 -29.89 19.42 -29.67
CA ALA A 284 -30.00 20.27 -30.86
C ALA A 284 -29.47 19.57 -32.11
N PHE A 285 -28.44 18.75 -31.98
CA PHE A 285 -27.91 17.97 -33.07
C PHE A 285 -28.87 16.87 -33.50
N PHE A 286 -29.49 16.12 -32.57
CA PHE A 286 -30.51 15.13 -32.90
C PHE A 286 -31.70 15.75 -33.63
N HIS A 287 -32.09 16.96 -33.25
CA HIS A 287 -33.13 17.69 -33.94
C HIS A 287 -32.73 18.04 -35.37
N ALA A 288 -31.52 18.49 -35.59
CA ALA A 288 -31.00 18.80 -36.92
C ALA A 288 -30.96 17.55 -37.82
N MET A 289 -30.52 16.42 -37.23
CA MET A 289 -30.40 15.16 -37.97
C MET A 289 -31.77 14.56 -38.33
N THR A 290 -32.71 14.58 -37.41
CA THR A 290 -34.07 14.11 -37.67
C THR A 290 -34.75 14.96 -38.74
N SER A 291 -34.49 16.28 -38.75
CA SER A 291 -35.00 17.16 -39.81
C SER A 291 -34.39 16.83 -41.17
N HIS A 292 -33.10 16.48 -41.21
CA HIS A 292 -32.41 16.09 -42.43
C HIS A 292 -32.92 14.75 -42.98
N ASP A 293 -33.14 13.75 -42.10
CA ASP A 293 -33.66 12.46 -42.51
C ASP A 293 -35.11 12.57 -43.05
N ALA A 294 -35.94 13.39 -42.41
CA ALA A 294 -37.28 13.68 -42.90
C ALA A 294 -37.26 14.37 -44.26
N LEU A 295 -36.29 15.28 -44.50
CA LEU A 295 -36.15 15.95 -45.79
C LEU A 295 -35.74 14.98 -46.91
N MET A 296 -34.85 14.00 -46.57
CA MET A 296 -34.43 12.93 -47.46
C MET A 296 -35.61 12.02 -47.84
N GLU A 297 -36.45 11.68 -46.86
CA GLU A 297 -37.64 10.88 -47.10
C GLU A 297 -38.64 11.60 -48.03
N GLN A 298 -38.90 12.89 -47.79
CA GLN A 298 -39.77 13.70 -48.66
C GLN A 298 -39.21 13.86 -50.08
N LEU A 299 -37.89 14.06 -50.20
CA LEU A 299 -37.22 14.09 -51.52
C LEU A 299 -37.42 12.74 -52.24
N THR A 300 -37.30 11.64 -51.51
CA THR A 300 -37.51 10.30 -52.06
C THR A 300 -38.95 10.11 -52.50
N GLN A 301 -39.92 10.51 -51.65
CA GLN A 301 -41.34 10.50 -52.00
C GLN A 301 -41.64 11.41 -53.20
N THR A 302 -41.05 12.61 -53.25
CA THR A 302 -41.24 13.53 -54.41
C THR A 302 -40.66 12.92 -55.67
N ILE A 303 -39.48 12.29 -55.59
CA ILE A 303 -38.88 11.61 -56.75
C ILE A 303 -39.78 10.47 -57.23
N THR A 304 -40.34 9.69 -56.27
CA THR A 304 -41.26 8.60 -56.67
C THR A 304 -42.53 9.10 -57.29
N VAL A 305 -43.13 10.20 -56.79
CA VAL A 305 -44.34 10.83 -57.38
C VAL A 305 -44.02 11.42 -58.77
N VAL A 306 -42.81 12.08 -58.87
CA VAL A 306 -42.40 12.65 -60.21
C VAL A 306 -42.15 11.52 -61.22
N LYS A 307 -41.49 10.41 -60.74
CA LYS A 307 -41.34 9.21 -61.60
C LYS A 307 -42.65 8.64 -62.03
N ALA A 308 -43.57 8.46 -61.11
CA ALA A 308 -44.91 7.94 -61.42
C ALA A 308 -45.69 8.81 -62.34
N LEU A 309 -45.59 10.14 -62.22
CA LEU A 309 -46.20 11.10 -63.15
C LEU A 309 -45.57 10.98 -64.51
N ARG A 310 -44.23 10.88 -64.58
CA ARG A 310 -43.51 10.73 -65.84
C ARG A 310 -43.85 9.45 -66.59
N GLU A 311 -43.94 8.36 -65.82
CA GLU A 311 -44.41 7.07 -66.37
C GLU A 311 -45.82 7.11 -66.88
N LYS A 312 -46.73 7.80 -66.20
CA LYS A 312 -48.12 7.98 -66.70
C LYS A 312 -48.17 8.82 -68.01
N ILE A 313 -47.38 9.88 -68.07
CA ILE A 313 -47.32 10.69 -69.28
C ILE A 313 -46.70 9.88 -70.42
N HIS A 314 -45.65 9.14 -70.22
CA HIS A 314 -45.09 8.30 -71.27
C HIS A 314 -46.03 7.19 -71.68
N HIS A 315 -46.75 6.60 -70.71
CA HIS A 315 -47.73 5.55 -70.98
C HIS A 315 -48.90 6.08 -71.86
N ILE A 316 -49.35 7.36 -71.66
CA ILE A 316 -50.33 7.99 -72.45
C ILE A 316 -49.75 8.26 -73.83
N ASP A 317 -48.50 8.77 -73.99
CA ASP A 317 -47.83 8.98 -75.20
C ASP A 317 -47.54 7.71 -76.00
N ASP A 318 -47.05 6.68 -75.32
CA ASP A 318 -46.71 5.40 -75.91
C ASP A 318 -47.95 4.54 -76.25
N SER A 319 -49.09 4.68 -75.51
CA SER A 319 -50.33 3.97 -75.74
C SER A 319 -51.04 4.48 -76.97
N LEU A 320 -50.78 5.75 -77.42
CA LEU A 320 -51.40 6.39 -78.50
C LEU A 320 -50.56 6.39 -79.77
N VAL A 321 -49.21 6.34 -79.73
CA VAL A 321 -48.32 6.60 -80.84
C VAL A 321 -47.31 5.52 -81.19
N LYS A 322 -46.89 4.68 -80.18
CA LYS A 322 -45.76 3.75 -80.38
C LYS A 322 -46.12 2.38 -79.87
N ASP A 323 -46.31 1.50 -80.79
CA ASP A 323 -46.58 0.08 -80.53
C ASP A 323 -45.53 -0.68 -79.68
N SER A 324 -45.93 -1.90 -79.31
CA SER A 324 -45.30 -2.88 -78.48
C SER A 324 -43.78 -3.07 -78.61
N LEU A 325 -43.10 -2.60 -79.63
CA LEU A 325 -41.66 -2.59 -79.82
C LEU A 325 -40.89 -1.64 -78.82
N ASN A 326 -41.61 -0.72 -78.21
CA ASN A 326 -41.05 0.14 -77.22
C ASN A 326 -41.10 -0.46 -75.78
N ILE A 327 -41.92 -1.48 -75.60
CA ILE A 327 -42.02 -2.12 -74.25
C ILE A 327 -40.67 -2.66 -73.76
N LEU A 328 -39.97 -3.42 -74.57
CA LEU A 328 -38.65 -3.95 -74.22
C LEU A 328 -37.62 -2.84 -74.01
N ARG A 329 -37.69 -1.77 -74.74
CA ARG A 329 -36.76 -0.60 -74.61
C ARG A 329 -37.09 0.20 -73.33
N LEU A 330 -38.35 0.35 -73.01
CA LEU A 330 -38.83 0.96 -71.75
C LEU A 330 -38.52 0.11 -70.54
N GLU A 331 -38.71 -1.21 -70.65
CA GLU A 331 -38.36 -2.12 -69.58
C GLU A 331 -36.82 -2.10 -69.26
N ARG A 332 -35.99 -2.13 -70.27
CA ARG A 332 -34.56 -1.98 -70.12
C ARG A 332 -34.13 -0.64 -69.48
N LYS A 333 -34.85 0.47 -69.94
CA LYS A 333 -34.65 1.77 -69.30
C LYS A 333 -35.06 1.80 -67.84
N ARG A 334 -36.23 1.21 -67.53
CA ARG A 334 -36.74 1.06 -66.16
C ARG A 334 -35.76 0.35 -65.29
N CYS A 335 -35.23 -0.82 -65.70
CA CYS A 335 -34.28 -1.60 -64.99
C CYS A 335 -32.96 -0.78 -64.75
N ASN A 336 -32.49 -0.08 -65.77
CA ASN A 336 -31.31 0.77 -65.61
C ASN A 336 -31.57 1.93 -64.65
N HIS A 337 -32.75 2.55 -64.66
CA HIS A 337 -33.10 3.63 -63.74
C HIS A 337 -33.25 3.15 -62.31
N LEU A 338 -33.78 1.95 -62.12
CA LEU A 338 -33.85 1.33 -60.76
C LEU A 338 -32.45 1.07 -60.22
N VAL A 339 -31.57 0.48 -61.04
CA VAL A 339 -30.18 0.22 -60.63
C VAL A 339 -29.46 1.54 -60.29
N VAL A 340 -29.63 2.59 -61.15
CA VAL A 340 -29.02 3.89 -60.89
C VAL A 340 -29.64 4.53 -59.63
N TYR A 341 -30.95 4.42 -59.44
CA TYR A 341 -31.59 4.93 -58.23
C TYR A 341 -31.07 4.30 -56.94
N ASP A 342 -30.95 2.96 -56.93
CA ASP A 342 -30.42 2.25 -55.78
C ASP A 342 -28.96 2.67 -55.51
N LYS A 343 -28.17 2.81 -56.58
CA LYS A 343 -26.78 3.32 -56.43
C LYS A 343 -26.71 4.76 -55.90
N ILE A 344 -27.62 5.67 -56.40
CA ILE A 344 -27.67 7.04 -55.89
C ILE A 344 -28.09 7.08 -54.42
N LYS A 345 -29.05 6.25 -54.05
CA LYS A 345 -29.48 6.12 -52.65
C LYS A 345 -28.31 5.68 -51.74
N LEU A 346 -27.56 4.66 -52.16
CA LEU A 346 -26.34 4.24 -51.45
C LEU A 346 -25.26 5.33 -51.44
N MET A 347 -25.09 6.07 -52.53
CA MET A 347 -24.17 7.23 -52.57
C MET A 347 -24.58 8.32 -51.58
N SER A 348 -25.86 8.58 -51.41
CA SER A 348 -26.39 9.55 -50.47
C SER A 348 -26.10 9.10 -49.00
N THR A 349 -26.31 7.81 -48.70
CA THR A 349 -25.96 7.30 -47.35
C THR A 349 -24.48 7.38 -47.05
N VAL A 350 -23.64 7.05 -48.04
CA VAL A 350 -22.17 7.13 -47.90
C VAL A 350 -21.69 8.58 -47.77
N HIS A 351 -22.31 9.54 -48.45
CA HIS A 351 -22.00 10.96 -48.30
C HIS A 351 -22.32 11.50 -46.89
N GLN A 352 -23.35 10.95 -46.24
CA GLN A 352 -23.77 11.35 -44.90
C GLN A 352 -22.90 10.73 -43.81
N THR A 353 -22.09 9.70 -44.09
CA THR A 353 -21.26 9.02 -43.07
C THR A 353 -20.16 9.91 -42.49
N GLN A 354 -19.55 10.79 -43.31
CA GLN A 354 -18.47 11.67 -42.84
C GLN A 354 -18.92 12.65 -41.73
N PRO A 355 -20.01 13.43 -41.88
CA PRO A 355 -20.51 14.27 -40.80
C PRO A 355 -21.03 13.44 -39.61
N MET A 356 -21.55 12.23 -39.84
CA MET A 356 -21.97 11.33 -38.77
C MET A 356 -20.79 10.84 -37.94
N ILE A 357 -19.68 10.44 -38.56
CA ILE A 357 -18.44 10.06 -37.86
C ILE A 357 -17.93 11.24 -37.02
N GLN A 358 -17.93 12.45 -37.57
CA GLN A 358 -17.53 13.65 -36.83
C GLN A 358 -18.37 13.86 -35.57
N LEU A 359 -19.66 13.61 -35.65
CA LEU A 359 -20.55 13.71 -34.53
C LEU A 359 -20.28 12.64 -33.48
N LEU A 360 -20.18 11.38 -33.92
CA LEU A 360 -19.91 10.26 -33.02
C LEU A 360 -18.60 10.43 -32.27
N LEU A 361 -17.60 11.04 -32.91
CA LEU A 361 -16.33 11.38 -32.23
C LEU A 361 -16.48 12.54 -31.23
N SER A 362 -17.43 13.43 -31.45
CA SER A 362 -17.73 14.50 -30.51
C SER A 362 -18.51 14.02 -29.30
N THR A 363 -19.21 12.89 -29.39
CA THR A 363 -19.96 12.23 -28.31
C THR A 363 -19.21 10.97 -27.85
N PRO A 364 -18.03 10.90 -27.45
CA PRO A 364 -17.08 9.78 -27.27
C PRO A 364 -17.63 8.37 -27.63
N ASP A 365 -18.41 8.25 -28.72
CA ASP A 365 -18.93 6.99 -29.24
C ASP A 365 -18.00 6.41 -30.31
N TYR A 366 -16.85 5.92 -29.84
CA TYR A 366 -15.81 5.40 -30.74
C TYR A 366 -16.23 4.11 -31.45
N VAL A 367 -17.02 3.25 -30.80
CA VAL A 367 -17.44 1.97 -31.39
C VAL A 367 -18.38 2.21 -32.53
N ALA A 368 -19.41 3.05 -32.34
CA ALA A 368 -20.33 3.40 -33.40
C ALA A 368 -19.63 4.11 -34.59
N ALA A 369 -18.62 4.94 -34.30
CA ALA A 369 -17.79 5.55 -35.32
C ALA A 369 -17.00 4.53 -36.15
N LEU A 370 -16.37 3.55 -35.49
CA LEU A 370 -15.63 2.49 -36.14
C LEU A 370 -16.54 1.53 -36.92
N ASP A 371 -17.71 1.18 -36.40
CA ASP A 371 -18.68 0.35 -37.06
C ASP A 371 -19.24 1.06 -38.31
N LEU A 372 -19.49 2.37 -38.23
CA LEU A 372 -19.91 3.16 -39.36
C LEU A 372 -18.81 3.25 -40.45
N ILE A 373 -17.55 3.37 -40.05
CA ILE A 373 -16.40 3.33 -40.98
C ILE A 373 -16.35 1.94 -41.65
N SER A 374 -16.40 0.87 -40.90
CA SER A 374 -16.35 -0.51 -41.41
C SER A 374 -17.48 -0.80 -42.39
N THR A 375 -18.73 -0.49 -41.98
CA THR A 375 -19.90 -0.69 -42.85
C THR A 375 -19.86 0.16 -44.10
N THR A 376 -19.36 1.40 -44.01
CA THR A 376 -19.18 2.27 -45.17
C THR A 376 -18.11 1.78 -46.12
N GLN A 377 -16.98 1.28 -45.60
CA GLN A 377 -15.92 0.65 -46.41
C GLN A 377 -16.46 -0.60 -47.13
N GLU A 378 -17.27 -1.42 -46.47
CA GLU A 378 -17.88 -2.59 -47.07
C GLU A 378 -18.81 -2.21 -48.20
N ILE A 379 -19.70 -1.22 -48.00
CA ILE A 379 -20.59 -0.69 -49.03
C ILE A 379 -19.79 -0.13 -50.24
N LEU A 380 -18.70 0.59 -49.98
CA LEU A 380 -17.83 1.14 -51.01
C LEU A 380 -17.18 0.03 -51.87
N VAL A 381 -16.77 -1.07 -51.26
CA VAL A 381 -16.10 -2.20 -51.95
C VAL A 381 -17.11 -3.05 -52.71
N GLN A 382 -18.25 -3.35 -52.07
CA GLN A 382 -19.23 -4.28 -52.65
C GLN A 382 -20.15 -3.62 -53.66
N GLU A 383 -20.72 -2.44 -53.35
CA GLU A 383 -21.81 -1.85 -54.06
C GLU A 383 -21.43 -0.62 -54.90
N LEU A 384 -20.40 0.13 -54.47
CA LEU A 384 -20.02 1.41 -55.09
C LEU A 384 -18.60 1.36 -55.72
N ALA A 385 -18.08 0.15 -55.94
CA ALA A 385 -16.79 -0.04 -56.58
C ALA A 385 -16.74 0.61 -57.98
N GLY A 386 -15.70 1.39 -58.27
CA GLY A 386 -15.51 2.04 -59.55
C GLY A 386 -16.16 3.41 -59.72
N ILE A 387 -16.87 3.93 -58.72
CA ILE A 387 -17.46 5.27 -58.77
C ILE A 387 -16.37 6.31 -58.52
N HIS A 388 -16.08 7.11 -59.53
CA HIS A 388 -14.98 8.05 -59.51
C HIS A 388 -15.05 9.11 -58.38
N SER A 389 -16.27 9.49 -57.95
CA SER A 389 -16.46 10.43 -56.83
C SER A 389 -15.92 9.92 -55.49
N PHE A 390 -15.90 8.61 -55.29
CA PHE A 390 -15.50 7.98 -54.03
C PHE A 390 -14.08 7.36 -54.03
N ARG A 391 -13.30 7.59 -55.12
CA ARG A 391 -11.95 7.00 -55.23
C ARG A 391 -11.00 7.27 -54.08
N HIS A 392 -11.17 8.39 -53.40
CA HIS A 392 -10.36 8.79 -52.26
C HIS A 392 -10.99 8.52 -50.90
N LEU A 393 -12.32 8.24 -50.91
CA LEU A 393 -13.05 8.10 -49.61
C LEU A 393 -12.60 6.89 -48.81
N SER A 394 -12.32 5.77 -49.46
CA SER A 394 -11.83 4.57 -48.77
C SER A 394 -10.47 4.85 -48.08
N SER A 395 -9.56 5.56 -48.70
CA SER A 395 -8.28 5.93 -48.07
C SER A 395 -8.46 6.96 -46.96
N GLN A 396 -9.43 7.88 -47.11
CA GLN A 396 -9.76 8.84 -46.04
C GLN A 396 -10.40 8.15 -44.83
N LEU A 397 -11.27 7.17 -45.04
CA LEU A 397 -11.85 6.38 -43.95
C LEU A 397 -10.81 5.57 -43.23
N LEU A 398 -9.86 4.95 -43.95
CA LEU A 398 -8.71 4.25 -43.34
C LEU A 398 -7.82 5.22 -42.54
N GLU A 399 -7.60 6.42 -43.03
CA GLU A 399 -6.83 7.42 -42.28
C GLU A 399 -7.61 7.88 -41.01
N MET A 400 -8.93 8.06 -41.13
CA MET A 400 -9.78 8.36 -39.96
C MET A 400 -9.75 7.24 -38.94
N GLU A 401 -9.80 5.98 -39.37
CA GLU A 401 -9.67 4.81 -38.50
C GLU A 401 -8.35 4.83 -37.71
N ARG A 402 -7.22 5.10 -38.40
CA ARG A 402 -5.90 5.25 -37.75
C ARG A 402 -5.84 6.43 -36.78
N LEU A 403 -6.52 7.53 -37.14
CA LEU A 403 -6.59 8.72 -36.28
C LEU A 403 -7.42 8.44 -35.01
N ILE A 404 -8.54 7.74 -35.17
CA ILE A 404 -9.35 7.27 -34.01
C ILE A 404 -8.53 6.37 -33.11
N ASP A 405 -7.79 5.44 -33.68
CA ASP A 405 -6.91 4.55 -32.91
C ASP A 405 -5.87 5.34 -32.08
N LYS A 406 -5.22 6.31 -32.71
CA LYS A 406 -4.27 7.16 -32.01
C LYS A 406 -4.94 8.06 -30.95
N MET A 407 -6.15 8.53 -31.20
CA MET A 407 -6.93 9.28 -30.22
C MET A 407 -7.30 8.40 -29.02
N LEU A 408 -7.76 7.18 -29.27
CA LEU A 408 -8.08 6.21 -28.21
C LEU A 408 -6.88 5.94 -27.33
N SER A 409 -5.73 5.65 -27.93
CA SER A 409 -4.49 5.40 -27.19
C SER A 409 -4.10 6.58 -26.31
N THR A 410 -4.14 7.81 -26.85
CA THR A 410 -3.80 9.01 -26.10
C THR A 410 -4.83 9.39 -25.04
N GLU A 411 -6.12 9.15 -25.29
CA GLU A 411 -7.16 9.37 -24.25
C GLU A 411 -7.05 8.34 -23.13
N PHE A 412 -6.68 7.12 -23.47
CA PHE A 412 -6.45 6.09 -22.45
C PHE A 412 -5.22 6.39 -21.59
N GLU A 413 -4.10 6.81 -22.21
CA GLU A 413 -2.90 7.23 -21.45
C GLU A 413 -3.22 8.39 -20.50
N ARG A 414 -3.99 9.38 -21.00
CA ARG A 414 -4.44 10.50 -20.16
C ARG A 414 -5.34 10.03 -19.04
N TYR A 415 -6.26 9.12 -19.32
CA TYR A 415 -7.13 8.52 -18.32
C TYR A 415 -6.31 7.79 -17.25
N ALA A 416 -5.38 6.93 -17.68
CA ALA A 416 -4.52 6.15 -16.77
C ALA A 416 -3.73 7.07 -15.84
N THR A 417 -3.11 8.13 -16.42
CA THR A 417 -2.37 9.12 -15.64
C THR A 417 -3.27 9.90 -14.68
N ALA A 418 -4.47 10.31 -15.12
CA ALA A 418 -5.41 11.04 -14.28
C ALA A 418 -5.99 10.18 -13.16
N ASP A 419 -6.36 8.93 -13.44
CA ASP A 419 -6.90 8.00 -12.44
C ASP A 419 -5.86 7.63 -11.39
N LEU A 420 -4.66 7.28 -11.81
CA LEU A 420 -3.61 6.82 -10.90
C LEU A 420 -3.00 7.94 -10.04
N ASN A 421 -2.94 9.19 -10.56
CA ASN A 421 -2.35 10.33 -9.87
C ASN A 421 -3.36 11.15 -9.02
N ARG A 422 -4.63 10.80 -9.00
CA ARG A 422 -5.59 11.46 -8.11
C ARG A 422 -5.32 11.13 -6.64
N PRO A 423 -5.70 12.00 -5.68
CA PRO A 423 -5.50 11.76 -4.25
C PRO A 423 -6.04 10.39 -3.81
N LEU A 424 -5.29 9.69 -2.98
CA LEU A 424 -5.61 8.33 -2.54
C LEU A 424 -6.59 8.28 -1.35
N VAL A 425 -6.88 9.43 -0.76
CA VAL A 425 -7.72 9.54 0.44
C VAL A 425 -9.22 9.42 0.15
N GLU A 426 -9.62 9.63 -1.10
CA GLU A 426 -11.03 9.67 -1.49
C GLU A 426 -11.36 8.58 -2.52
N ASP A 427 -12.44 7.87 -2.22
CA ASP A 427 -13.22 6.96 -3.06
C ASP A 427 -12.45 5.93 -3.93
N GLN A 428 -12.68 4.68 -3.61
CA GLN A 428 -12.28 3.52 -4.42
C GLN A 428 -13.07 3.42 -5.74
N GLN A 429 -13.87 4.42 -6.09
CA GLN A 429 -14.67 4.44 -7.30
C GLN A 429 -13.83 4.75 -8.53
N VAL A 430 -14.17 4.12 -9.63
CA VAL A 430 -13.53 4.34 -10.94
C VAL A 430 -13.82 5.76 -11.42
N LEU A 431 -12.78 6.50 -11.79
CA LEU A 431 -12.92 7.82 -12.38
C LEU A 431 -13.67 7.70 -13.73
N GLU A 432 -14.73 8.48 -13.94
CA GLU A 432 -15.47 8.49 -15.22
C GLU A 432 -15.67 7.11 -15.86
N GLY A 433 -16.20 6.15 -15.09
CA GLY A 433 -16.31 4.74 -15.49
C GLY A 433 -16.93 4.52 -16.89
N ASP A 434 -17.89 5.33 -17.27
CA ASP A 434 -18.53 5.21 -18.58
C ASP A 434 -17.61 5.70 -19.74
N LYS A 435 -16.77 6.72 -19.50
CA LYS A 435 -15.76 7.17 -20.49
C LYS A 435 -14.70 6.07 -20.65
N LEU A 436 -14.26 5.50 -19.54
CA LEU A 436 -13.33 4.38 -19.55
C LEU A 436 -13.89 3.22 -20.38
N VAL A 437 -15.13 2.81 -20.10
CA VAL A 437 -15.81 1.73 -20.82
C VAL A 437 -15.87 2.02 -22.32
N SER A 438 -16.22 3.25 -22.72
CA SER A 438 -16.27 3.67 -24.12
C SER A 438 -14.89 3.56 -24.81
N ILE A 439 -13.83 4.03 -24.14
CA ILE A 439 -12.45 3.94 -24.66
C ILE A 439 -12.03 2.48 -24.80
N ILE A 440 -12.29 1.65 -23.76
CA ILE A 440 -11.94 0.23 -23.79
C ILE A 440 -12.66 -0.50 -24.91
N PHE A 441 -13.97 -0.28 -25.09
CA PHE A 441 -14.72 -0.89 -26.20
C PHE A 441 -14.13 -0.49 -27.55
N GLY A 442 -13.75 0.78 -27.74
CA GLY A 442 -13.09 1.25 -28.95
C GLY A 442 -11.77 0.50 -29.20
N MET A 443 -10.92 0.35 -28.18
CA MET A 443 -9.64 -0.35 -28.29
C MET A 443 -9.80 -1.86 -28.50
N LEU A 444 -10.77 -2.49 -27.83
CA LEU A 444 -11.10 -3.90 -28.04
C LEU A 444 -11.62 -4.15 -29.45
N ARG A 445 -12.41 -3.21 -30.02
CA ARG A 445 -12.90 -3.30 -31.40
C ARG A 445 -11.76 -3.22 -32.41
N GLN A 446 -10.72 -2.42 -32.15
CA GLN A 446 -9.49 -2.32 -32.93
C GLN A 446 -8.50 -3.47 -32.68
N LYS A 447 -8.81 -4.37 -31.74
CA LYS A 447 -7.92 -5.47 -31.32
C LYS A 447 -6.57 -5.00 -30.77
N HIS A 448 -6.50 -3.79 -30.26
CA HIS A 448 -5.33 -3.22 -29.64
C HIS A 448 -5.31 -3.55 -28.14
N PHE A 449 -4.68 -4.64 -27.76
CA PHE A 449 -4.61 -5.12 -26.36
C PHE A 449 -3.42 -4.54 -25.59
N HIS A 450 -2.73 -3.56 -26.16
CA HIS A 450 -1.55 -2.95 -25.52
C HIS A 450 -1.91 -1.97 -24.40
N PHE A 451 -3.14 -1.48 -24.38
CA PHE A 451 -3.60 -0.58 -23.33
C PHE A 451 -3.46 -1.15 -21.92
N ILE A 452 -3.57 -2.48 -21.76
CA ILE A 452 -3.37 -3.16 -20.47
C ILE A 452 -1.92 -3.02 -20.01
N ASP A 453 -0.97 -3.15 -20.94
CA ASP A 453 0.45 -2.99 -20.65
C ASP A 453 0.78 -1.52 -20.32
N THR A 454 0.19 -0.57 -21.06
CA THR A 454 0.32 0.88 -20.79
C THR A 454 -0.20 1.25 -19.40
N TYR A 455 -1.37 0.74 -19.00
CA TYR A 455 -1.90 0.97 -17.66
C TYR A 455 -1.02 0.36 -16.58
N LYS A 456 -0.46 -0.82 -16.84
CA LYS A 456 0.50 -1.49 -15.94
C LYS A 456 1.76 -0.65 -15.73
N ASP A 457 2.35 -0.14 -16.81
CA ASP A 457 3.57 0.67 -16.74
C ASP A 457 3.34 1.99 -16.02
N GLU A 458 2.16 2.62 -16.22
CA GLU A 458 1.76 3.81 -15.48
C GLU A 458 1.51 3.50 -13.99
N ALA A 459 0.89 2.35 -13.68
CA ALA A 459 0.72 1.90 -12.30
C ALA A 459 2.09 1.69 -11.61
N PHE A 460 3.07 1.11 -12.31
CA PHE A 460 4.42 0.98 -11.78
C PHE A 460 5.10 2.34 -11.53
N THR A 461 4.87 3.29 -12.44
CA THR A 461 5.39 4.66 -12.29
C THR A 461 4.75 5.35 -11.08
N THR A 462 3.45 5.19 -10.91
CA THR A 462 2.70 5.72 -9.77
C THR A 462 3.12 5.07 -8.45
N ILE A 463 3.30 3.76 -8.40
CA ILE A 463 3.83 3.07 -7.21
C ILE A 463 5.19 3.64 -6.81
N LYS A 464 6.10 3.84 -7.78
CA LYS A 464 7.40 4.48 -7.50
C LYS A 464 7.24 5.90 -6.95
N ALA A 465 6.36 6.68 -7.56
CA ALA A 465 6.10 8.07 -7.16
C ALA A 465 5.50 8.13 -5.75
N VAL A 466 4.52 7.27 -5.44
CA VAL A 466 3.87 7.19 -4.12
C VAL A 466 4.88 6.80 -3.05
N VAL A 467 5.65 5.73 -3.27
CA VAL A 467 6.68 5.30 -2.31
C VAL A 467 7.70 6.41 -2.09
N LYS A 468 8.16 7.06 -3.17
CA LYS A 468 9.10 8.19 -3.06
C LYS A 468 8.50 9.36 -2.30
N GLN A 469 7.23 9.66 -2.54
CA GLN A 469 6.51 10.74 -1.87
C GLN A 469 6.40 10.46 -0.37
N MET A 470 5.99 9.26 0.03
CA MET A 470 5.90 8.86 1.43
C MET A 470 7.25 8.98 2.15
N VAL A 471 8.32 8.54 1.49
CA VAL A 471 9.69 8.69 2.03
C VAL A 471 10.04 10.17 2.26
N ILE A 472 9.75 11.04 1.28
CA ILE A 472 10.02 12.47 1.39
C ILE A 472 9.17 13.12 2.51
N GLU A 473 7.91 12.75 2.64
CA GLU A 473 7.00 13.28 3.65
C GLU A 473 7.46 12.93 5.07
N VAL A 474 7.84 11.68 5.30
CA VAL A 474 8.32 11.24 6.60
C VAL A 474 9.68 11.86 6.93
N ILE A 475 10.60 11.94 5.98
CA ILE A 475 11.89 12.60 6.17
C ILE A 475 11.68 14.09 6.49
N ALA A 476 10.77 14.75 5.79
CA ALA A 476 10.48 16.17 6.05
C ALA A 476 9.73 16.41 7.37
N ALA A 477 9.00 15.42 7.88
CA ALA A 477 8.34 15.49 9.19
C ALA A 477 9.33 15.22 10.34
N SER A 478 10.35 14.39 10.12
CA SER A 478 11.37 14.05 11.13
C SER A 478 12.43 15.14 11.29
N ASP A 479 12.59 16.04 10.31
CA ASP A 479 13.65 17.08 10.27
C ASP A 479 13.26 18.32 11.10
N SER A 480 12.78 18.13 12.31
CA SER A 480 12.50 19.22 13.26
C SER A 480 13.75 19.66 14.03
N GLY A 481 14.82 19.99 13.37
CA GLY A 481 15.97 20.65 13.99
C GLY A 481 17.35 20.13 13.57
N ASP A 482 18.09 21.01 12.96
CA ASP A 482 19.54 20.94 12.78
C ASP A 482 20.12 19.80 11.93
N SER A 483 20.06 19.89 10.62
CA SER A 483 21.23 19.52 9.82
C SER A 483 21.19 20.02 8.38
N GLU A 484 22.05 20.94 8.09
CA GLU A 484 22.47 21.43 6.76
C GLU A 484 23.06 20.34 5.84
N LEU A 485 23.17 19.09 6.30
CA LEU A 485 23.83 17.97 5.61
C LEU A 485 22.85 17.05 4.83
N ALA A 486 21.55 17.25 4.97
CA ALA A 486 20.54 16.33 4.40
C ALA A 486 20.13 16.63 2.94
N LEU A 487 20.64 17.70 2.32
CA LEU A 487 20.16 18.19 1.01
C LEU A 487 20.87 17.61 -0.22
N THR A 488 21.93 16.80 -0.06
CA THR A 488 22.71 16.27 -1.19
C THR A 488 22.83 14.74 -1.24
N GLY A 489 22.27 14.02 -0.26
CA GLY A 489 22.33 12.55 -0.19
C GLY A 489 21.35 11.83 -1.12
N LEU A 490 21.76 10.68 -1.63
CA LEU A 490 20.86 9.72 -2.27
C LEU A 490 19.76 9.32 -1.27
N VAL A 491 18.53 9.09 -1.73
CA VAL A 491 17.37 8.69 -0.90
C VAL A 491 17.69 7.54 0.06
N GLY A 492 18.63 6.67 -0.30
CA GLY A 492 19.11 5.57 0.52
C GLY A 492 19.89 6.01 1.77
N ASP A 493 20.66 7.09 1.66
CA ASP A 493 21.46 7.60 2.79
C ASP A 493 20.57 8.38 3.78
N GLN A 494 19.52 9.01 3.28
CA GLN A 494 18.53 9.73 4.08
C GLN A 494 17.66 8.78 4.92
N LEU A 495 17.34 7.60 4.40
CA LEU A 495 16.62 6.55 5.14
C LEU A 495 17.43 6.01 6.34
N GLN A 496 18.75 6.09 6.32
CA GLN A 496 19.60 5.65 7.42
C GLN A 496 19.56 6.61 8.63
N GLY A 497 19.15 7.85 8.43
CA GLY A 497 19.00 8.87 9.47
C GLY A 497 17.68 8.85 10.21
N LEU A 498 16.68 8.11 9.73
CA LEU A 498 15.35 8.06 10.34
C LEU A 498 15.37 7.34 11.69
N GLU A 499 14.62 7.86 12.65
CA GLU A 499 14.32 7.12 13.86
C GLU A 499 13.44 5.90 13.55
N LEU A 500 13.56 4.87 14.38
CA LEU A 500 12.82 3.62 14.17
C LEU A 500 11.30 3.83 14.17
N HIS A 501 10.79 4.75 15.00
CA HIS A 501 9.37 5.08 15.06
C HIS A 501 8.87 5.66 13.72
N ASP A 502 9.61 6.62 13.17
CA ASP A 502 9.26 7.27 11.90
C ASP A 502 9.35 6.29 10.73
N TRP A 503 10.31 5.37 10.81
CA TRP A 503 10.44 4.34 9.80
C TRP A 503 9.29 3.31 9.85
N LEU A 504 8.81 2.90 11.02
CA LEU A 504 7.62 2.06 11.15
C LEU A 504 6.37 2.78 10.63
N HIS A 505 6.23 4.06 10.97
CA HIS A 505 5.16 4.91 10.45
C HIS A 505 5.23 5.04 8.92
N LEU A 506 6.45 5.16 8.36
CA LEU A 506 6.67 5.15 6.91
C LEU A 506 6.15 3.86 6.27
N LEU A 507 6.46 2.71 6.85
CA LEU A 507 6.00 1.43 6.30
C LEU A 507 4.48 1.27 6.40
N GLU A 508 3.89 1.63 7.53
CA GLU A 508 2.45 1.56 7.74
C GLU A 508 1.70 2.49 6.76
N SER A 509 2.12 3.75 6.66
CA SER A 509 1.53 4.71 5.73
C SER A 509 1.74 4.30 4.27
N THR A 510 2.93 3.81 3.92
CA THR A 510 3.23 3.33 2.56
C THR A 510 2.39 2.11 2.20
N THR A 511 2.28 1.11 3.08
CA THR A 511 1.48 -0.09 2.81
C THR A 511 -0.01 0.22 2.70
N SER A 512 -0.53 1.09 3.59
CA SER A 512 -1.91 1.57 3.53
C SER A 512 -2.21 2.30 2.22
N THR A 513 -1.33 3.21 1.83
CA THR A 513 -1.47 4.00 0.60
C THR A 513 -1.36 3.13 -0.66
N LEU A 514 -0.41 2.19 -0.68
CA LEU A 514 -0.27 1.23 -1.78
C LEU A 514 -1.47 0.29 -1.88
N LEU A 515 -2.07 -0.08 -0.75
CA LEU A 515 -3.28 -0.89 -0.75
C LEU A 515 -4.46 -0.16 -1.38
N CYS A 516 -4.65 1.11 -1.04
CA CYS A 516 -5.66 1.96 -1.70
C CYS A 516 -5.43 2.02 -3.21
N LEU A 517 -4.17 2.16 -3.65
CA LEU A 517 -3.82 2.13 -5.06
C LEU A 517 -4.12 0.78 -5.72
N VAL A 518 -3.78 -0.34 -5.07
CA VAL A 518 -4.07 -1.69 -5.56
C VAL A 518 -5.58 -1.92 -5.71
N HIS A 519 -6.38 -1.46 -4.75
CA HIS A 519 -7.85 -1.52 -4.85
C HIS A 519 -8.39 -0.68 -6.00
N ARG A 520 -7.81 0.50 -6.23
CA ARG A 520 -8.14 1.34 -7.39
C ARG A 520 -7.82 0.63 -8.70
N VAL A 521 -6.63 0.07 -8.82
CA VAL A 521 -6.25 -0.73 -10.00
C VAL A 521 -7.19 -1.91 -10.19
N LYS A 522 -7.60 -2.57 -9.11
CA LYS A 522 -8.59 -3.64 -9.17
C LYS A 522 -9.94 -3.16 -9.68
N ALA A 523 -10.43 -2.02 -9.23
CA ALA A 523 -11.70 -1.47 -9.69
C ALA A 523 -11.68 -1.19 -11.21
N VAL A 524 -10.59 -0.60 -11.72
CA VAL A 524 -10.39 -0.38 -13.16
C VAL A 524 -10.24 -1.72 -13.92
N HIS A 525 -9.48 -2.66 -13.36
CA HIS A 525 -9.37 -4.02 -13.91
C HIS A 525 -10.74 -4.70 -14.05
N ASP A 526 -11.61 -4.60 -13.04
CA ASP A 526 -12.93 -5.24 -13.06
C ASP A 526 -13.83 -4.61 -14.14
N VAL A 527 -13.72 -3.29 -14.36
CA VAL A 527 -14.37 -2.61 -15.49
C VAL A 527 -13.81 -3.09 -16.83
N MET A 528 -12.48 -3.19 -16.97
CA MET A 528 -11.86 -3.72 -18.19
C MET A 528 -12.27 -5.16 -18.47
N ARG A 529 -12.35 -5.99 -17.44
CA ARG A 529 -12.77 -7.38 -17.55
C ARG A 529 -14.22 -7.47 -17.98
N GLN A 530 -15.10 -6.70 -17.33
CA GLN A 530 -16.51 -6.67 -17.68
C GLN A 530 -16.73 -6.19 -19.12
N ALA A 531 -16.00 -5.19 -19.57
CA ALA A 531 -16.03 -4.73 -20.96
C ALA A 531 -15.57 -5.82 -21.93
N ALA A 532 -14.52 -6.59 -21.58
CA ALA A 532 -14.05 -7.70 -22.39
C ALA A 532 -15.07 -8.86 -22.43
N ASP A 533 -15.72 -9.18 -21.31
CA ASP A 533 -16.75 -10.21 -21.23
C ASP A 533 -17.99 -9.84 -22.08
N VAL A 534 -18.42 -8.58 -22.01
CA VAL A 534 -19.52 -8.07 -22.85
C VAL A 534 -19.13 -8.10 -24.35
N SER A 535 -17.89 -7.71 -24.68
CA SER A 535 -17.37 -7.73 -26.06
C SER A 535 -17.29 -9.15 -26.66
N ALA A 536 -17.16 -10.16 -25.81
CA ALA A 536 -17.17 -11.57 -26.21
C ALA A 536 -18.57 -12.22 -26.18
N GLY A 537 -19.62 -11.44 -25.90
CA GLY A 537 -21.00 -11.93 -25.81
C GLY A 537 -21.30 -12.78 -24.57
N LYS A 538 -20.41 -12.75 -23.55
CA LYS A 538 -20.65 -13.43 -22.28
C LYS A 538 -21.50 -12.53 -21.39
N VAL A 539 -22.77 -12.89 -21.22
CA VAL A 539 -23.64 -12.23 -20.26
C VAL A 539 -23.19 -12.63 -18.85
N PRO A 540 -22.99 -11.70 -17.91
CA PRO A 540 -22.70 -12.07 -16.54
C PRO A 540 -23.90 -12.83 -15.97
N GLU A 541 -23.71 -14.12 -15.67
CA GLU A 541 -24.69 -14.92 -14.93
C GLU A 541 -24.84 -14.26 -13.55
N SER A 542 -26.01 -13.68 -13.30
CA SER A 542 -26.41 -13.30 -11.95
C SER A 542 -26.62 -14.58 -11.14
N ASN A 543 -25.57 -15.09 -10.52
CA ASN A 543 -25.69 -16.13 -9.51
C ASN A 543 -26.52 -15.61 -8.34
N GLY A 544 -27.84 -15.86 -8.43
CA GLY A 544 -28.71 -15.80 -7.28
C GLY A 544 -28.34 -16.93 -6.32
N ASN A 545 -27.51 -16.62 -5.33
CA ASN A 545 -27.49 -17.19 -3.97
C ASN A 545 -26.19 -16.75 -3.26
N SER A 546 -26.27 -15.62 -2.60
CA SER A 546 -25.56 -15.42 -1.32
C SER A 546 -26.15 -14.21 -0.61
N THR A 547 -26.99 -14.49 0.36
CA THR A 547 -27.34 -13.61 1.46
C THR A 547 -26.11 -13.35 2.29
N THR A 548 -25.46 -12.23 2.11
CA THR A 548 -24.77 -11.46 3.18
C THR A 548 -24.42 -10.10 2.61
N GLY A 549 -24.89 -9.05 3.30
CA GLY A 549 -24.80 -7.69 2.84
C GLY A 549 -23.37 -7.17 2.75
N SER A 550 -23.10 -6.55 1.64
CA SER A 550 -22.30 -5.37 1.50
C SER A 550 -22.63 -4.74 0.14
N ASP A 551 -23.20 -3.55 0.20
CA ASP A 551 -23.53 -2.71 -0.94
C ASP A 551 -22.24 -2.37 -1.70
N VAL A 552 -22.01 -3.08 -2.83
CA VAL A 552 -21.15 -2.57 -3.90
C VAL A 552 -21.99 -2.58 -5.16
N SER A 553 -22.53 -1.42 -5.43
CA SER A 553 -23.29 -1.00 -6.58
C SER A 553 -22.58 -1.37 -7.88
N SER A 554 -23.07 -2.38 -8.59
CA SER A 554 -22.65 -2.68 -9.95
C SER A 554 -23.14 -1.56 -10.88
N HIS A 555 -22.22 -0.72 -11.33
CA HIS A 555 -22.49 0.51 -12.08
C HIS A 555 -22.61 0.31 -13.60
N ILE A 556 -23.09 -0.82 -14.10
CA ILE A 556 -23.48 -0.92 -15.50
C ILE A 556 -24.91 -1.45 -15.55
N PRO A 557 -25.87 -0.66 -16.08
CA PRO A 557 -27.24 -1.16 -16.23
C PRO A 557 -27.23 -2.30 -17.25
N VAL A 558 -27.46 -3.50 -16.76
CA VAL A 558 -27.72 -4.70 -17.56
C VAL A 558 -29.09 -4.55 -18.20
N SER A 559 -29.15 -3.86 -19.33
CA SER A 559 -30.30 -3.93 -20.24
C SER A 559 -29.87 -3.64 -21.68
N VAL A 560 -28.91 -4.41 -22.14
CA VAL A 560 -28.73 -4.62 -23.57
C VAL A 560 -28.59 -6.12 -23.74
N VAL A 561 -29.70 -6.78 -23.95
CA VAL A 561 -29.70 -8.10 -24.58
C VAL A 561 -29.20 -7.83 -26.00
N SER A 562 -27.91 -7.90 -26.19
CA SER A 562 -27.28 -7.85 -27.49
C SER A 562 -27.57 -9.16 -28.17
N ASP A 563 -28.10 -9.10 -29.37
CA ASP A 563 -28.16 -10.28 -30.25
C ASP A 563 -26.74 -10.88 -30.33
N PRO A 564 -26.59 -12.21 -30.38
CA PRO A 564 -25.29 -12.88 -30.44
C PRO A 564 -24.43 -12.48 -31.67
N SER A 565 -24.99 -11.68 -32.60
CA SER A 565 -24.28 -11.11 -33.74
C SER A 565 -23.38 -9.92 -33.43
N ASP A 566 -23.45 -9.33 -32.24
CA ASP A 566 -22.71 -8.12 -31.87
C ASP A 566 -21.39 -8.41 -31.11
N SER A 567 -21.01 -9.68 -30.91
CA SER A 567 -19.74 -10.03 -30.33
C SER A 567 -18.59 -9.81 -31.33
N PHE A 568 -17.69 -8.92 -31.04
CA PHE A 568 -16.56 -8.59 -31.91
C PHE A 568 -15.21 -9.19 -31.44
N LEU A 569 -15.18 -9.83 -30.27
CA LEU A 569 -14.02 -10.58 -29.78
C LEU A 569 -14.22 -12.07 -29.96
N SER A 570 -13.22 -12.73 -30.54
CA SER A 570 -13.16 -14.19 -30.59
C SER A 570 -12.84 -14.78 -29.20
N THR A 571 -13.16 -16.06 -28.99
CA THR A 571 -12.87 -16.77 -27.74
C THR A 571 -11.38 -16.79 -27.40
N GLU A 572 -10.49 -16.85 -28.40
CA GLU A 572 -9.05 -16.83 -28.23
C GLU A 572 -8.54 -15.42 -27.84
N GLU A 573 -9.09 -14.39 -28.48
CA GLU A 573 -8.76 -13.00 -28.18
C GLU A 573 -9.23 -12.63 -26.77
N HIS A 574 -10.45 -13.03 -26.40
CA HIS A 574 -10.96 -12.87 -25.05
C HIS A 574 -10.06 -13.55 -24.01
N ALA A 575 -9.66 -14.81 -24.26
CA ALA A 575 -8.76 -15.52 -23.35
C ALA A 575 -7.39 -14.80 -23.18
N ARG A 576 -6.86 -14.23 -24.29
CA ARG A 576 -5.64 -13.39 -24.25
C ARG A 576 -5.84 -12.11 -23.41
N VAL A 577 -6.95 -11.42 -23.58
CA VAL A 577 -7.27 -10.21 -22.80
C VAL A 577 -7.41 -10.56 -21.32
N VAL A 578 -8.17 -11.60 -20.97
CA VAL A 578 -8.34 -12.06 -19.59
C VAL A 578 -7.00 -12.48 -18.97
N GLY A 579 -6.14 -13.18 -19.74
CA GLY A 579 -4.79 -13.53 -19.32
C GLY A 579 -3.94 -12.30 -19.00
N LYS A 580 -3.92 -11.30 -19.90
CA LYS A 580 -3.21 -10.03 -19.67
C LYS A 580 -3.76 -9.24 -18.48
N LEU A 581 -5.08 -9.23 -18.28
CA LEU A 581 -5.70 -8.59 -17.13
C LEU A 581 -5.31 -9.29 -15.82
N HIS A 582 -5.26 -10.61 -15.80
CA HIS A 582 -4.76 -11.34 -14.65
C HIS A 582 -3.28 -11.05 -14.38
N ASP A 583 -2.46 -11.00 -15.44
CA ASP A 583 -1.05 -10.63 -15.34
C ASP A 583 -0.84 -9.18 -14.87
N LEU A 584 -1.75 -8.26 -15.23
CA LEU A 584 -1.75 -6.89 -14.73
C LEU A 584 -1.84 -6.85 -13.20
N LEU A 585 -2.90 -7.48 -12.62
CA LEU A 585 -3.09 -7.47 -11.17
C LEU A 585 -1.94 -8.15 -10.43
N THR A 586 -1.52 -9.32 -10.93
CA THR A 586 -0.42 -10.05 -10.30
C THR A 586 0.89 -9.27 -10.36
N SER A 587 1.19 -8.63 -11.49
CA SER A 587 2.41 -7.82 -11.67
C SER A 587 2.40 -6.57 -10.81
N VAL A 588 1.24 -5.88 -10.68
CA VAL A 588 1.12 -4.68 -9.84
C VAL A 588 1.28 -5.03 -8.37
N CYS A 589 0.64 -6.11 -7.90
CA CYS A 589 0.81 -6.59 -6.53
C CYS A 589 2.26 -7.04 -6.25
N ASP A 590 2.86 -7.82 -7.16
CA ASP A 590 4.25 -8.26 -7.01
C ASP A 590 5.21 -7.07 -6.99
N TYR A 591 4.97 -6.06 -7.83
CA TYR A 591 5.79 -4.85 -7.86
C TYR A 591 5.62 -4.00 -6.58
N ALA A 592 4.40 -3.87 -6.05
CA ALA A 592 4.15 -3.21 -4.78
C ALA A 592 4.88 -3.93 -3.64
N HIS A 593 4.80 -5.28 -3.59
CA HIS A 593 5.54 -6.10 -2.63
C HIS A 593 7.06 -5.92 -2.77
N GLU A 594 7.58 -5.87 -3.99
CA GLU A 594 9.01 -5.64 -4.23
C GLU A 594 9.46 -4.26 -3.72
N ARG A 595 8.66 -3.22 -3.94
CA ARG A 595 8.97 -1.87 -3.45
C ARG A 595 8.97 -1.77 -1.93
N VAL A 596 8.01 -2.38 -1.27
CA VAL A 596 7.99 -2.46 0.19
C VAL A 596 9.16 -3.33 0.70
N ALA A 597 9.47 -4.43 0.01
CA ALA A 597 10.62 -5.26 0.34
C ALA A 597 11.96 -4.51 0.19
N GLN A 598 12.07 -3.60 -0.79
CA GLN A 598 13.25 -2.73 -0.94
C GLN A 598 13.37 -1.72 0.20
N LEU A 599 12.26 -1.19 0.73
CA LEU A 599 12.27 -0.35 1.93
C LEU A 599 12.72 -1.13 3.18
N LEU A 600 12.38 -2.43 3.25
CA LEU A 600 12.84 -3.33 4.32
C LEU A 600 14.32 -3.69 4.19
N SER A 601 14.83 -3.72 2.96
CA SER A 601 16.21 -4.10 2.66
C SER A 601 17.04 -2.83 2.54
N ALA A 602 17.86 -2.49 3.55
CA ALA A 602 18.75 -1.34 3.45
C ALA A 602 19.64 -1.42 2.18
N PRO A 603 19.84 -0.32 1.47
CA PRO A 603 20.64 -0.32 0.25
C PRO A 603 22.07 -0.76 0.55
N SER A 604 22.43 -1.96 0.10
CA SER A 604 23.82 -2.39 0.06
C SER A 604 24.54 -1.64 -1.09
N HIS A 605 25.60 -0.92 -0.79
CA HIS A 605 26.42 -0.15 -1.73
C HIS A 605 27.05 -0.93 -2.90
N THR A 606 26.72 -2.22 -3.07
CA THR A 606 27.40 -3.12 -4.01
C THR A 606 26.68 -3.35 -5.34
N GLN A 607 25.47 -2.82 -5.57
CA GLN A 607 24.75 -3.08 -6.84
C GLN A 607 24.73 -1.93 -7.85
N ALA A 608 25.26 -0.77 -7.52
CA ALA A 608 25.36 0.36 -8.47
C ALA A 608 26.60 0.32 -9.40
N SER A 609 27.55 -0.59 -9.15
CA SER A 609 28.78 -0.72 -9.98
C SER A 609 28.72 -1.84 -11.00
N GLU A 610 27.78 -2.81 -10.90
CA GLU A 610 27.74 -3.96 -11.83
C GLU A 610 26.91 -3.75 -13.09
N GLN A 611 26.16 -2.66 -13.23
CA GLN A 611 25.41 -2.37 -14.45
C GLN A 611 26.10 -1.38 -15.41
N ARG A 612 27.27 -0.83 -15.06
CA ARG A 612 28.03 0.07 -15.97
C ARG A 612 29.20 -0.57 -16.70
N ASP A 613 29.62 -1.79 -16.37
CA ASP A 613 30.85 -2.40 -16.93
C ASP A 613 30.62 -3.70 -17.71
N LYS A 614 29.47 -3.85 -18.39
CA LYS A 614 29.30 -4.93 -19.39
C LYS A 614 29.44 -4.46 -20.85
N SER A 615 30.15 -3.38 -21.07
CA SER A 615 30.64 -3.05 -22.42
C SER A 615 32.09 -2.56 -22.30
N ASN A 616 33.02 -3.47 -22.25
CA ASN A 616 34.32 -3.46 -22.90
C ASN A 616 35.37 -4.29 -22.15
N LEU A 617 35.96 -5.10 -22.95
CA LEU A 617 37.29 -5.70 -22.90
C LEU A 617 37.44 -7.02 -22.14
N SER A 618 37.38 -8.03 -22.99
CA SER A 618 38.24 -9.22 -22.91
C SER A 618 39.73 -8.88 -22.82
N GLN A 619 40.45 -9.70 -22.08
CA GLN A 619 41.87 -10.04 -22.14
C GLN A 619 42.75 -9.60 -20.97
N GLN A 620 43.34 -10.64 -20.46
CA GLN A 620 44.69 -10.84 -19.94
C GLN A 620 44.92 -10.90 -18.44
N THR A 621 45.13 -12.15 -18.07
CA THR A 621 46.30 -12.78 -17.41
C THR A 621 46.48 -12.70 -15.92
N ARG A 622 46.36 -13.93 -15.36
CA ARG A 622 47.24 -14.58 -14.37
C ARG A 622 48.30 -13.74 -13.64
N ASN A 623 48.33 -13.75 -12.37
CA ASN A 623 49.27 -14.45 -11.49
C ASN A 623 49.25 -13.97 -10.06
N ASN A 624 49.17 -14.98 -9.20
CA ASN A 624 49.96 -15.23 -8.00
C ASN A 624 49.85 -14.39 -6.74
N GLU A 625 49.42 -15.14 -5.78
CA GLU A 625 50.09 -15.48 -4.48
C GLU A 625 49.96 -14.52 -3.31
N LYS A 626 49.33 -15.12 -2.30
CA LYS A 626 49.69 -15.15 -0.87
C LYS A 626 50.08 -13.84 -0.17
N LEU A 627 49.40 -13.47 0.84
CA LEU A 627 49.72 -13.71 2.27
C LEU A 627 48.78 -12.94 3.21
N ASN A 628 48.17 -13.69 4.07
CA ASN A 628 47.89 -13.52 5.51
C ASN A 628 47.80 -12.12 6.15
N HIS A 629 46.76 -12.07 6.96
CA HIS A 629 46.60 -11.28 8.21
C HIS A 629 46.30 -9.78 8.05
N THR A 630 45.06 -9.44 8.18
CA THR A 630 44.56 -8.79 9.42
C THR A 630 43.06 -8.78 9.42
N GLN A 631 42.52 -9.43 10.40
CA GLN A 631 41.11 -9.28 10.80
C GLN A 631 40.91 -7.86 11.33
N ASN A 632 39.68 -7.42 11.17
CA ASN A 632 39.07 -6.24 11.75
C ASN A 632 39.16 -4.94 10.93
N SER A 633 38.23 -4.79 10.03
CA SER A 633 37.53 -3.51 9.91
C SER A 633 36.20 -3.67 9.15
N SER A 634 35.14 -3.46 9.90
CA SER A 634 33.86 -2.86 9.51
C SER A 634 33.06 -3.49 8.37
N SER A 635 32.33 -4.52 8.74
CA SER A 635 31.00 -4.82 8.17
C SER A 635 29.93 -3.98 8.91
N HIS A 636 30.05 -2.66 8.90
CA HIS A 636 29.18 -1.76 9.67
C HIS A 636 28.15 -1.02 8.84
N SER A 637 27.50 -1.62 7.84
CA SER A 637 26.56 -0.79 7.10
C SER A 637 25.21 -1.42 6.73
N SER A 638 24.79 -2.51 7.34
CA SER A 638 23.51 -3.13 6.95
C SER A 638 22.58 -3.49 8.10
N TYR A 639 22.83 -3.00 9.32
CA TYR A 639 22.16 -3.53 10.53
C TYR A 639 21.31 -2.53 11.31
N TRP A 640 21.25 -1.26 10.92
CA TRP A 640 20.72 -0.17 11.75
C TRP A 640 19.25 -0.40 12.25
N LEU A 641 18.43 -1.00 11.42
CA LEU A 641 17.02 -1.22 11.71
C LEU A 641 16.80 -2.33 12.73
N VAL A 642 17.55 -3.41 12.55
CA VAL A 642 17.49 -4.57 13.42
C VAL A 642 18.14 -4.27 14.77
N ASP A 643 19.13 -3.37 14.80
CA ASP A 643 19.91 -3.09 16.02
C ASP A 643 19.14 -2.25 17.06
N LYS A 644 18.14 -1.49 16.65
CA LYS A 644 17.34 -0.63 17.53
C LYS A 644 15.93 -1.15 17.83
N ALA A 645 15.40 -2.07 17.02
CA ALA A 645 14.02 -2.52 17.14
C ALA A 645 13.75 -3.35 18.40
N THR A 646 12.63 -3.06 19.04
CA THR A 646 12.05 -3.88 20.12
C THR A 646 11.21 -5.02 19.54
N ALA A 647 10.95 -6.06 20.37
CA ALA A 647 10.08 -7.16 19.95
C ALA A 647 8.68 -6.67 19.53
N ALA A 648 8.07 -5.77 20.30
CA ALA A 648 6.75 -5.20 19.98
C ALA A 648 6.72 -4.50 18.60
N GLN A 649 7.74 -3.73 18.29
CA GLN A 649 7.83 -3.03 16.99
C GLN A 649 7.99 -3.98 15.80
N ILE A 650 8.75 -5.07 15.96
CA ILE A 650 8.84 -6.11 14.92
C ILE A 650 7.52 -6.86 14.76
N CYS A 651 6.77 -7.03 15.83
CA CYS A 651 5.43 -7.64 15.80
C CYS A 651 4.40 -6.73 15.12
N ASP A 652 4.45 -5.43 15.38
CA ASP A 652 3.62 -4.45 14.68
C ASP A 652 3.95 -4.45 13.18
N LEU A 653 5.24 -4.47 12.85
CA LEU A 653 5.71 -4.61 11.47
C LEU A 653 5.22 -5.91 10.82
N ALA A 654 5.28 -7.04 11.54
CA ALA A 654 4.77 -8.32 11.03
C ALA A 654 3.28 -8.23 10.69
N ARG A 655 2.47 -7.64 11.60
CA ARG A 655 1.02 -7.46 11.38
C ARG A 655 0.72 -6.58 10.17
N VAL A 656 1.46 -5.48 10.00
CA VAL A 656 1.31 -4.59 8.83
C VAL A 656 1.63 -5.35 7.54
N ILE A 657 2.75 -6.09 7.50
CA ILE A 657 3.18 -6.86 6.32
C ILE A 657 2.20 -7.99 6.00
N ASP A 658 1.77 -8.76 7.02
CA ASP A 658 0.84 -9.86 6.82
C ASP A 658 -0.53 -9.35 6.36
N SER A 659 -1.05 -8.27 6.95
CA SER A 659 -2.28 -7.62 6.52
C SER A 659 -2.18 -7.13 5.07
N PHE A 660 -1.10 -6.45 4.72
CA PHE A 660 -0.88 -5.96 3.36
C PHE A 660 -0.77 -7.10 2.35
N THR A 661 0.02 -8.14 2.64
CA THR A 661 0.17 -9.29 1.74
C THR A 661 -1.13 -10.07 1.59
N GLU A 662 -1.88 -10.31 2.68
CA GLU A 662 -3.17 -11.01 2.63
C GLU A 662 -4.20 -10.25 1.79
N GLN A 663 -4.26 -8.93 1.93
CA GLN A 663 -5.19 -8.11 1.15
C GLN A 663 -4.79 -8.08 -0.33
N CYS A 664 -3.50 -7.97 -0.65
CA CYS A 664 -3.02 -8.08 -2.03
C CYS A 664 -3.29 -9.47 -2.63
N GLU A 665 -3.11 -10.55 -1.84
CA GLU A 665 -3.42 -11.92 -2.27
C GLU A 665 -4.91 -12.12 -2.53
N LYS A 666 -5.79 -11.52 -1.73
CA LYS A 666 -7.25 -11.51 -2.00
C LYS A 666 -7.58 -10.79 -3.30
N VAL A 667 -6.82 -9.76 -3.65
CA VAL A 667 -7.03 -8.99 -4.89
C VAL A 667 -6.54 -9.75 -6.11
N CYS A 668 -5.31 -10.28 -6.10
CA CYS A 668 -4.69 -10.91 -7.28
C CYS A 668 -4.89 -12.43 -7.35
N GLY A 669 -5.36 -13.08 -6.27
CA GLY A 669 -5.57 -14.54 -6.21
C GLY A 669 -4.27 -15.37 -6.20
N LYS A 670 -3.09 -14.74 -6.08
CA LYS A 670 -1.78 -15.40 -6.12
C LYS A 670 -0.97 -15.03 -4.89
N THR A 671 -0.34 -16.04 -4.28
CA THR A 671 0.55 -15.82 -3.13
C THR A 671 1.89 -15.25 -3.59
N SER A 672 2.28 -14.11 -3.00
CA SER A 672 3.58 -13.48 -3.23
C SER A 672 4.58 -13.86 -2.14
N THR A 673 5.79 -14.22 -2.55
CA THR A 673 6.85 -14.63 -1.61
C THR A 673 7.90 -13.54 -1.38
N ALA A 674 7.98 -12.52 -2.24
CA ALA A 674 9.04 -11.52 -2.22
C ALA A 674 9.08 -10.73 -0.90
N LEU A 675 7.96 -10.12 -0.51
CA LEU A 675 7.87 -9.32 0.71
C LEU A 675 7.98 -10.18 1.97
N ARG A 676 7.30 -11.33 1.99
CA ARG A 676 7.40 -12.28 3.12
C ARG A 676 8.84 -12.80 3.29
N SER A 677 9.56 -13.06 2.20
CA SER A 677 10.96 -13.50 2.29
C SER A 677 11.88 -12.37 2.76
N ALA A 678 11.69 -11.13 2.30
CA ALA A 678 12.42 -9.97 2.76
C ALA A 678 12.20 -9.73 4.27
N PHE A 679 10.94 -9.77 4.72
CA PHE A 679 10.61 -9.69 6.14
C PHE A 679 11.24 -10.83 6.95
N LYS A 680 11.15 -12.07 6.45
CA LYS A 680 11.75 -13.24 7.11
C LYS A 680 13.25 -13.09 7.33
N VAL A 681 13.96 -12.49 6.36
CA VAL A 681 15.39 -12.19 6.53
C VAL A 681 15.61 -11.17 7.63
N GLN A 682 14.84 -10.10 7.70
CA GLN A 682 14.96 -9.08 8.75
C GLN A 682 14.54 -9.64 10.12
N ALA A 683 13.42 -10.35 10.18
CA ALA A 683 12.97 -11.02 11.39
C ALA A 683 13.99 -12.05 11.89
N SER A 684 14.67 -12.78 10.99
CA SER A 684 15.72 -13.71 11.34
C SER A 684 16.95 -13.00 11.95
N LYS A 685 17.36 -11.87 11.38
CA LYS A 685 18.43 -11.03 11.94
C LYS A 685 18.05 -10.49 13.31
N PHE A 686 16.82 -10.00 13.46
CA PHE A 686 16.30 -9.55 14.75
C PHE A 686 16.34 -10.67 15.79
N VAL A 687 15.81 -11.85 15.46
CA VAL A 687 15.80 -13.01 16.36
C VAL A 687 17.22 -13.42 16.75
N GLN A 688 18.17 -13.36 15.81
CA GLN A 688 19.58 -13.64 16.11
C GLN A 688 20.18 -12.62 17.06
N ARG A 689 19.94 -11.31 16.86
CA ARG A 689 20.36 -10.26 17.78
C ARG A 689 19.68 -10.41 19.13
N PHE A 690 18.34 -10.59 19.12
CA PHE A 690 17.53 -10.79 20.30
C PHE A 690 18.08 -11.94 21.16
N HIS A 691 18.46 -13.03 20.52
CA HIS A 691 19.11 -14.16 21.20
C HIS A 691 20.51 -13.78 21.70
N GLN A 692 21.34 -13.16 20.87
CA GLN A 692 22.72 -12.82 21.23
C GLN A 692 22.79 -11.84 22.42
N ASP A 693 21.92 -10.83 22.44
CA ASP A 693 21.83 -9.86 23.54
C ASP A 693 21.48 -10.55 24.85
N ARG A 694 20.47 -11.44 24.82
CA ARG A 694 20.05 -12.19 26.02
C ARG A 694 21.06 -13.19 26.44
N LYS A 695 21.70 -13.87 25.51
CA LYS A 695 22.81 -14.80 25.77
C LYS A 695 23.99 -14.09 26.43
N THR A 696 24.37 -12.92 25.90
CA THR A 696 25.44 -12.11 26.48
C THR A 696 25.06 -11.59 27.86
N LYS A 697 23.83 -11.04 28.00
CA LYS A 697 23.34 -10.54 29.29
C LYS A 697 23.28 -11.65 30.34
N LEU A 698 22.74 -12.81 29.96
CA LEU A 698 22.68 -13.96 30.88
C LEU A 698 24.07 -14.42 31.30
N SER A 699 25.02 -14.51 30.36
CA SER A 699 26.39 -14.90 30.67
C SER A 699 27.08 -13.93 31.66
N LEU A 700 26.94 -12.60 31.40
CA LEU A 700 27.51 -11.57 32.28
C LEU A 700 26.91 -11.61 33.69
N ILE A 701 25.62 -11.83 33.78
CA ILE A 701 24.91 -11.89 35.07
C ILE A 701 25.28 -13.18 35.82
N LEU A 702 25.35 -14.31 35.11
CA LEU A 702 25.81 -15.59 35.71
C LEU A 702 27.26 -15.48 36.24
N ASP A 703 28.15 -14.85 35.49
CA ASP A 703 29.54 -14.68 35.88
C ASP A 703 29.69 -13.76 37.12
N SER A 704 28.71 -12.86 37.37
CA SER A 704 28.66 -11.99 38.56
C SER A 704 27.78 -12.52 39.69
N GLU A 705 27.10 -13.66 39.49
CA GLU A 705 26.14 -14.22 40.48
C GLU A 705 26.86 -14.69 41.74
N ARG A 706 26.39 -14.24 42.89
CA ARG A 706 26.96 -14.57 44.21
C ARG A 706 26.25 -15.75 44.89
N TRP A 707 25.24 -16.32 44.23
CA TRP A 707 24.42 -17.41 44.72
C TRP A 707 23.86 -17.13 46.14
N LYS A 708 23.25 -15.93 46.27
CA LYS A 708 22.51 -15.55 47.47
C LYS A 708 21.03 -15.49 47.12
N GLN A 709 20.19 -15.84 48.08
CA GLN A 709 18.75 -15.69 47.92
C GLN A 709 18.40 -14.23 47.66
N ALA A 710 17.60 -14.00 46.62
CA ALA A 710 17.12 -12.70 46.21
C ALA A 710 15.66 -12.49 46.65
N ASP A 711 15.31 -11.25 46.92
CA ASP A 711 13.92 -10.86 47.11
C ASP A 711 13.17 -10.97 45.79
N VAL A 712 11.93 -11.46 45.80
CA VAL A 712 11.08 -11.67 44.62
C VAL A 712 10.16 -10.46 44.51
N PRO A 713 10.35 -9.62 43.48
CA PRO A 713 9.38 -8.58 43.14
C PRO A 713 8.02 -9.18 42.75
N ALA A 714 6.94 -8.46 43.01
CA ALA A 714 5.56 -8.91 42.73
C ALA A 714 5.35 -9.30 41.27
N GLU A 715 6.04 -8.63 40.34
CA GLU A 715 5.95 -8.90 38.88
C GLU A 715 6.29 -10.36 38.54
N PHE A 716 7.30 -10.93 39.20
CA PHE A 716 7.70 -12.33 38.95
C PHE A 716 6.75 -13.32 39.57
N GLN A 717 6.17 -12.99 40.72
CA GLN A 717 5.14 -13.82 41.32
C GLN A 717 3.88 -13.83 40.47
N ASP A 718 3.45 -12.67 39.99
CA ASP A 718 2.29 -12.56 39.11
C ASP A 718 2.51 -13.32 37.79
N LEU A 719 3.72 -13.23 37.21
CA LEU A 719 4.11 -13.99 36.02
C LEU A 719 4.00 -15.51 36.24
N VAL A 720 4.58 -16.01 37.32
CA VAL A 720 4.60 -17.45 37.62
C VAL A 720 3.19 -17.95 37.96
N SER A 721 2.41 -17.18 38.70
CA SER A 721 1.01 -17.53 39.02
C SER A 721 0.18 -17.60 37.72
N TYR A 722 0.35 -16.66 36.82
CA TYR A 722 -0.33 -16.68 35.52
C TYR A 722 0.07 -17.90 34.67
N ILE A 723 1.35 -18.26 34.63
CA ILE A 723 1.81 -19.46 33.91
C ILE A 723 1.21 -20.70 34.53
N SER A 724 1.20 -20.80 35.89
CA SER A 724 0.67 -21.96 36.64
C SER A 724 -0.83 -22.13 36.40
N GLU A 725 -1.61 -21.04 36.32
CA GLU A 725 -3.06 -21.09 36.16
C GLU A 725 -3.51 -21.29 34.71
N THR A 726 -2.81 -20.65 33.77
CA THR A 726 -3.27 -20.61 32.38
C THR A 726 -2.44 -21.44 31.42
N GLY A 727 -1.23 -21.83 31.79
CA GLY A 727 -0.24 -22.45 30.90
C GLY A 727 0.31 -21.49 29.84
N LYS A 728 -0.05 -20.20 29.87
CA LYS A 728 0.32 -19.20 28.85
C LYS A 728 1.33 -18.20 29.39
N PHE A 729 2.13 -17.63 28.51
CA PHE A 729 3.10 -16.61 28.84
C PHE A 729 2.55 -15.24 28.44
N SER A 730 2.47 -14.30 29.38
CA SER A 730 2.08 -12.91 29.12
C SER A 730 2.97 -11.99 29.93
N LEU A 731 3.51 -10.98 29.29
CA LEU A 731 4.16 -9.84 29.94
C LEU A 731 3.08 -8.77 30.11
N ALA A 732 2.36 -8.80 31.23
CA ALA A 732 1.29 -7.82 31.50
C ALA A 732 1.84 -6.39 31.43
N LYS A 733 1.45 -5.63 30.42
CA LYS A 733 1.48 -4.16 30.46
C LYS A 733 0.37 -3.74 31.42
N ARG A 734 0.70 -3.35 32.63
CA ARG A 734 -0.25 -2.69 33.53
C ARG A 734 -0.57 -1.30 32.95
N GLU A 735 -1.77 -1.15 32.39
CA GLU A 735 -2.32 0.14 31.95
C GLU A 735 -2.82 1.02 33.13
N THR A 736 -2.60 0.67 34.35
CA THR A 736 -3.01 1.48 35.49
C THR A 736 -1.89 1.64 36.50
N GLU A 737 -1.20 2.77 36.40
CA GLU A 737 -0.22 3.25 37.40
C GLU A 737 -0.86 3.61 38.76
N SER A 738 -2.11 3.30 39.02
CA SER A 738 -2.84 3.82 40.19
C SER A 738 -3.05 2.84 41.34
N GLU A 739 -2.57 1.58 41.25
CA GLU A 739 -2.68 0.61 42.39
C GLU A 739 -1.36 -0.11 42.74
N ILE A 740 -0.23 0.55 42.57
CA ILE A 740 1.01 0.08 43.20
C ILE A 740 1.02 0.55 44.67
N GLY A 741 0.08 0.05 45.46
CA GLY A 741 0.21 0.06 46.90
C GLY A 741 1.21 -1.00 47.34
N ASP A 742 2.32 -0.55 47.96
CA ASP A 742 3.27 -1.23 48.87
C ASP A 742 3.13 -2.77 49.08
N ARG A 743 3.18 -3.57 48.01
CA ARG A 743 3.41 -5.02 48.19
C ARG A 743 4.91 -5.22 48.44
N LYS A 744 5.26 -5.48 49.70
CA LYS A 744 6.66 -5.82 50.09
C LYS A 744 7.13 -7.01 49.27
N PRO A 745 8.34 -6.99 48.73
CA PRO A 745 8.92 -8.12 48.02
C PRO A 745 8.95 -9.35 48.96
N SER A 746 8.58 -10.49 48.36
CA SER A 746 8.60 -11.79 49.09
C SER A 746 10.01 -12.37 49.06
N ASN A 747 10.41 -13.08 50.08
CA ASN A 747 11.69 -13.79 50.11
C ASN A 747 11.65 -15.10 49.28
N VAL A 748 10.49 -15.57 48.86
CA VAL A 748 10.31 -16.82 48.13
C VAL A 748 9.34 -16.64 46.99
N LEU A 749 9.56 -17.36 45.89
CA LEU A 749 8.66 -17.47 44.76
C LEU A 749 7.72 -18.67 45.03
N VAL A 750 6.43 -18.47 44.94
CA VAL A 750 5.42 -19.52 45.14
C VAL A 750 4.95 -20.02 43.78
N VAL A 751 5.02 -21.32 43.55
CA VAL A 751 4.62 -22.01 42.33
C VAL A 751 3.65 -23.13 42.71
N GLY A 752 2.36 -22.91 42.48
CA GLY A 752 1.34 -23.80 43.00
C GLY A 752 1.39 -23.90 44.53
N GLU A 753 1.65 -25.09 45.09
CA GLU A 753 1.82 -25.30 46.53
C GLU A 753 3.27 -25.21 47.01
N GLU A 754 4.25 -25.20 46.06
CA GLU A 754 5.67 -25.21 46.38
C GLU A 754 6.28 -23.81 46.51
N LYS A 755 7.23 -23.66 47.46
CA LYS A 755 8.01 -22.46 47.70
C LYS A 755 9.42 -22.63 47.15
N TYR A 756 9.86 -21.67 46.33
CA TYR A 756 11.20 -21.65 45.74
C TYR A 756 12.01 -20.49 46.30
N ALA A 757 13.12 -20.79 46.93
CA ALA A 757 14.14 -19.81 47.17
C ALA A 757 14.93 -19.58 45.88
N VAL A 758 14.93 -18.37 45.37
CA VAL A 758 15.46 -18.03 44.06
C VAL A 758 16.64 -17.06 44.14
N VAL A 759 17.48 -17.08 43.14
CA VAL A 759 18.57 -16.11 42.93
C VAL A 759 18.16 -15.11 41.84
N GLY A 760 18.72 -13.90 41.85
CA GLY A 760 18.36 -12.84 40.90
C GLY A 760 18.48 -13.24 39.43
N THR A 761 19.48 -14.07 39.14
CA THR A 761 19.69 -14.58 37.76
C THR A 761 18.55 -15.45 37.28
N VAL A 762 17.92 -16.24 38.14
CA VAL A 762 16.77 -17.10 37.77
C VAL A 762 15.53 -16.26 37.49
N LEU A 763 15.28 -15.24 38.29
CA LEU A 763 14.18 -14.29 38.01
C LEU A 763 14.35 -13.65 36.65
N LEU A 764 15.55 -13.23 36.32
CA LEU A 764 15.82 -12.66 34.99
C LEU A 764 15.68 -13.69 33.86
N LEU A 765 16.09 -14.96 34.13
CA LEU A 765 15.88 -16.06 33.18
C LEU A 765 14.37 -16.27 32.92
N LEU A 766 13.54 -16.29 33.97
CA LEU A 766 12.08 -16.39 33.87
C LEU A 766 11.52 -15.28 32.95
N LYS A 767 11.96 -14.04 33.17
CA LYS A 767 11.57 -12.90 32.32
C LYS A 767 12.02 -13.11 30.88
N MET A 768 13.25 -13.54 30.65
CA MET A 768 13.77 -13.83 29.32
C MET A 768 12.95 -14.94 28.63
N VAL A 769 12.60 -16.01 29.34
CA VAL A 769 11.76 -17.09 28.80
C VAL A 769 10.39 -16.56 28.40
N ALA A 770 9.75 -15.76 29.25
CA ALA A 770 8.48 -15.13 28.92
C ALA A 770 8.60 -14.21 27.71
N GLU A 771 9.68 -13.41 27.60
CA GLU A 771 9.95 -12.59 26.44
C GLU A 771 10.10 -13.41 25.14
N TYR A 772 10.74 -14.60 25.19
CA TYR A 772 10.84 -15.51 24.04
C TYR A 772 9.47 -16.08 23.65
N CYS A 773 8.68 -16.51 24.62
CA CYS A 773 7.34 -17.07 24.36
C CYS A 773 6.38 -16.02 23.79
N VAL A 774 6.37 -14.82 24.36
CA VAL A 774 5.57 -13.69 23.83
C VAL A 774 6.05 -13.31 22.43
N CYS A 775 7.36 -13.18 22.24
CA CYS A 775 7.92 -12.89 20.92
C CYS A 775 7.59 -13.99 19.88
N ALA A 776 7.52 -15.25 20.29
CA ALA A 776 7.14 -16.36 19.42
C ALA A 776 5.66 -16.32 19.06
N THR A 777 4.79 -15.95 20.01
CA THR A 777 3.35 -15.76 19.75
C THR A 777 3.10 -14.65 18.73
N ASP A 778 3.82 -13.56 18.88
CA ASP A 778 3.70 -12.40 18.01
C ASP A 778 4.36 -12.63 16.63
N LEU A 779 5.52 -13.29 16.59
CA LEU A 779 6.28 -13.61 15.37
C LEU A 779 6.19 -15.09 15.02
N THR A 780 5.00 -15.56 14.68
CA THR A 780 4.72 -16.96 14.39
C THR A 780 5.63 -17.57 13.32
N VAL A 781 6.01 -16.76 12.31
CA VAL A 781 6.94 -17.17 11.24
C VAL A 781 8.34 -17.52 11.77
N MET A 782 8.77 -16.93 12.88
CA MET A 782 10.07 -17.14 13.51
C MET A 782 10.01 -18.08 14.72
N ALA A 783 8.84 -18.57 15.10
CA ALA A 783 8.66 -19.45 16.24
C ALA A 783 9.60 -20.67 16.26
N PRO A 784 9.90 -21.36 15.13
CA PRO A 784 10.88 -22.45 15.14
C PRO A 784 12.30 -22.01 15.49
N ASN A 785 12.72 -20.83 15.06
CA ASN A 785 14.03 -20.27 15.37
C ASN A 785 14.09 -19.83 16.85
N LEU A 786 13.04 -19.17 17.33
CA LEU A 786 12.92 -18.76 18.73
C LEU A 786 12.89 -19.95 19.68
N CYS A 787 12.18 -21.02 19.32
CA CYS A 787 12.14 -22.30 20.06
C CYS A 787 13.56 -22.87 20.22
N ARG A 788 14.31 -22.99 19.13
CA ARG A 788 15.70 -23.48 19.15
C ARG A 788 16.60 -22.57 19.99
N HIS A 789 16.55 -21.26 19.80
CA HIS A 789 17.36 -20.31 20.54
C HIS A 789 17.02 -20.27 22.02
N LEU A 790 15.76 -20.45 22.38
CA LEU A 790 15.38 -20.59 23.79
C LEU A 790 15.96 -21.85 24.39
N ALA A 791 15.90 -22.99 23.69
CA ALA A 791 16.55 -24.20 24.14
C ALA A 791 18.08 -24.02 24.33
N GLU A 792 18.75 -23.34 23.38
CA GLU A 792 20.17 -22.98 23.50
C GLU A 792 20.45 -22.07 24.72
N LEU A 793 19.55 -21.12 25.01
CA LEU A 793 19.68 -20.26 26.21
C LEU A 793 19.55 -21.03 27.51
N LEU A 794 18.61 -21.98 27.59
CA LEU A 794 18.42 -22.84 28.77
C LEU A 794 19.59 -23.80 28.93
N GLN A 795 20.12 -24.35 27.84
CA GLN A 795 21.34 -25.17 27.85
C GLN A 795 22.56 -24.36 28.33
N LEU A 796 22.68 -23.11 27.88
CA LEU A 796 23.74 -22.22 28.33
C LEU A 796 23.62 -21.95 29.82
N PHE A 797 22.41 -21.65 30.31
CA PHE A 797 22.17 -21.46 31.75
C PHE A 797 22.61 -22.70 32.54
N ASN A 798 22.12 -23.87 32.18
CA ASN A 798 22.47 -25.13 32.82
C ASN A 798 23.97 -25.40 32.81
N SER A 799 24.58 -25.28 31.62
CA SER A 799 26.04 -25.51 31.46
C SER A 799 26.88 -24.50 32.27
N ARG A 800 26.48 -23.23 32.29
CA ARG A 800 27.17 -22.21 33.08
C ARG A 800 26.98 -22.41 34.58
N CYS A 801 25.77 -22.76 35.04
CA CYS A 801 25.53 -23.13 36.43
C CYS A 801 26.39 -24.31 36.83
N CYS A 802 26.51 -25.36 36.01
CA CYS A 802 27.40 -26.47 36.24
C CYS A 802 28.85 -26.03 36.37
N GLN A 803 29.36 -25.22 35.45
CA GLN A 803 30.73 -24.69 35.50
C GLN A 803 31.00 -23.82 36.75
N LEU A 804 30.05 -22.98 37.14
CA LEU A 804 30.19 -22.02 38.24
C LEU A 804 29.97 -22.67 39.62
N VAL A 805 29.25 -23.78 39.71
CA VAL A 805 28.89 -24.43 40.98
C VAL A 805 29.68 -25.70 41.20
N LEU A 806 29.91 -26.53 40.19
CA LEU A 806 30.61 -27.80 40.29
C LEU A 806 32.03 -27.80 39.70
N GLY A 807 32.29 -26.87 38.75
CA GLY A 807 33.53 -26.82 37.98
C GLY A 807 34.70 -26.12 38.65
N ALA A 808 35.90 -26.31 38.08
CA ALA A 808 37.13 -25.65 38.53
C ALA A 808 37.15 -24.13 38.43
N GLY A 809 36.17 -23.54 37.59
CA GLY A 809 35.99 -22.09 37.43
C GLY A 809 35.24 -21.38 38.56
N ALA A 810 34.61 -22.13 39.44
CA ALA A 810 33.76 -21.59 40.50
C ALA A 810 34.49 -20.61 41.46
N LEU A 811 35.75 -20.84 41.72
CA LEU A 811 36.56 -19.99 42.59
C LEU A 811 37.13 -18.77 41.87
N HIS A 812 37.41 -18.89 40.58
CA HIS A 812 38.08 -17.82 39.80
C HIS A 812 37.08 -16.87 39.13
N VAL A 813 35.96 -17.36 38.60
CA VAL A 813 35.01 -16.58 37.82
C VAL A 813 33.94 -15.95 38.71
N ALA A 814 33.33 -16.70 39.62
CA ALA A 814 32.28 -16.21 40.52
C ALA A 814 32.78 -15.43 41.73
N GLY A 815 34.10 -15.36 41.92
CA GLY A 815 34.72 -14.65 43.06
C GLY A 815 34.32 -15.23 44.43
N LEU A 816 33.81 -16.47 44.48
CA LEU A 816 33.43 -17.15 45.69
C LEU A 816 34.69 -17.67 46.38
N LYS A 817 34.90 -17.31 47.63
CA LYS A 817 36.04 -17.83 48.42
C LYS A 817 35.94 -19.34 48.63
N THR A 818 34.76 -19.86 48.79
CA THR A 818 34.42 -21.28 48.95
C THR A 818 33.02 -21.54 48.46
N ILE A 819 32.77 -22.71 47.84
CA ILE A 819 31.41 -23.15 47.48
C ILE A 819 30.80 -23.72 48.77
N THR A 820 29.68 -23.13 49.21
CA THR A 820 28.95 -23.56 50.41
C THR A 820 27.79 -24.48 50.02
N THR A 821 27.32 -25.30 50.96
CA THR A 821 26.11 -26.10 50.76
C THR A 821 24.89 -25.26 50.48
N THR A 822 24.80 -24.03 50.98
CA THR A 822 23.76 -23.05 50.66
C THR A 822 23.79 -22.65 49.16
N ASN A 823 24.98 -22.42 48.59
CA ASN A 823 25.11 -22.09 47.17
C ASN A 823 24.66 -23.27 46.27
N LEU A 824 25.06 -24.51 46.69
CA LEU A 824 24.62 -25.73 45.99
C LEU A 824 23.11 -25.94 46.09
N ALA A 825 22.52 -25.72 47.28
CA ALA A 825 21.07 -25.83 47.47
C ALA A 825 20.29 -24.79 46.62
N LEU A 826 20.75 -23.53 46.58
CA LEU A 826 20.16 -22.51 45.76
C LEU A 826 20.27 -22.81 44.25
N ALA A 827 21.42 -23.35 43.81
CA ALA A 827 21.61 -23.78 42.45
C ALA A 827 20.68 -24.96 42.07
N SER A 828 20.58 -25.95 42.95
CA SER A 828 19.65 -27.08 42.78
C SER A 828 18.21 -26.56 42.67
N ARG A 829 17.80 -25.66 43.56
CA ARG A 829 16.44 -25.10 43.57
C ARG A 829 16.16 -24.24 42.32
N ALA A 830 17.16 -23.52 41.85
CA ALA A 830 17.10 -22.77 40.58
C ALA A 830 16.86 -23.70 39.37
N LEU A 831 17.56 -24.82 39.33
CA LEU A 831 17.42 -25.85 38.30
C LEU A 831 16.07 -26.59 38.36
N GLN A 832 15.57 -26.86 39.60
CA GLN A 832 14.25 -27.44 39.81
C GLN A 832 13.13 -26.51 39.32
N LEU A 833 13.26 -25.20 39.55
CA LEU A 833 12.32 -24.21 38.95
C LEU A 833 12.38 -24.22 37.43
N LEU A 834 13.56 -24.40 36.84
CA LEU A 834 13.70 -24.57 35.41
C LEU A 834 13.02 -25.85 34.90
N LEU A 835 13.11 -26.96 35.63
CA LEU A 835 12.41 -28.23 35.35
C LEU A 835 10.89 -28.06 35.38
N TRP A 836 10.38 -27.25 36.28
CA TRP A 836 8.97 -26.89 36.29
C TRP A 836 8.59 -26.05 35.05
N LEU A 837 9.45 -25.12 34.63
CA LEU A 837 9.18 -24.18 33.52
C LEU A 837 9.24 -24.85 32.16
N VAL A 838 10.16 -25.79 31.94
CA VAL A 838 10.44 -26.41 30.62
C VAL A 838 9.20 -27.08 29.99
N PRO A 839 8.39 -27.88 30.75
CA PRO A 839 7.15 -28.45 30.20
C PRO A 839 6.18 -27.38 29.69
N HIS A 840 5.96 -26.30 30.44
CA HIS A 840 5.07 -25.20 30.04
C HIS A 840 5.56 -24.51 28.75
N VAL A 841 6.86 -24.33 28.63
CA VAL A 841 7.47 -23.78 27.39
C VAL A 841 7.28 -24.75 26.22
N ARG A 842 7.52 -26.05 26.47
CA ARG A 842 7.31 -27.10 25.45
C ARG A 842 5.86 -27.11 24.95
N ASP A 843 4.91 -27.11 25.85
CA ASP A 843 3.48 -27.17 25.56
C ASP A 843 3.05 -25.90 24.78
N HIS A 844 3.53 -24.73 25.19
CA HIS A 844 3.31 -23.46 24.47
C HIS A 844 3.76 -23.53 23.00
N PHE A 845 4.98 -24.00 22.75
CA PHE A 845 5.47 -24.12 21.35
C PHE A 845 4.76 -25.26 20.61
N GLN A 846 4.37 -26.33 21.29
CA GLN A 846 3.64 -27.44 20.69
C GLN A 846 2.23 -26.99 20.25
N GLU A 847 1.50 -26.27 21.07
CA GLU A 847 0.20 -25.69 20.74
C GLU A 847 0.31 -24.73 19.54
N MET A 848 1.34 -23.87 19.52
CA MET A 848 1.59 -22.96 18.41
C MET A 848 1.84 -23.70 17.09
N PHE A 849 2.61 -24.79 17.09
CA PHE A 849 2.91 -25.54 15.88
C PHE A 849 1.75 -26.42 15.41
N GLN A 850 0.83 -26.82 16.31
CA GLN A 850 -0.38 -27.55 15.96
C GLN A 850 -1.49 -26.65 15.41
N SER A 851 -1.58 -25.41 15.88
CA SER A 851 -2.58 -24.45 15.39
C SER A 851 -2.28 -23.86 14.01
N GLN A 852 -1.05 -24.01 13.50
CA GLN A 852 -0.69 -23.58 12.16
C GLN A 852 -1.08 -24.67 11.14
N ASN A 853 -2.06 -24.36 10.25
CA ASN A 853 -2.45 -25.19 9.09
C ASN A 853 -1.32 -25.27 8.05
N GLN A 854 -0.16 -25.82 8.41
CA GLN A 854 0.99 -25.96 7.51
C GLN A 854 1.03 -27.37 6.90
N PRO A 855 1.65 -27.54 5.68
CA PRO A 855 1.80 -28.86 5.08
C PRO A 855 2.55 -29.81 6.03
N GLN A 856 2.10 -31.04 6.12
CA GLN A 856 2.56 -32.07 7.09
C GLN A 856 4.09 -32.17 7.23
N GLN A 857 4.86 -31.99 6.16
CA GLN A 857 6.32 -32.04 6.20
C GLN A 857 6.97 -30.91 7.01
N GLN A 858 6.35 -29.74 7.02
CA GLN A 858 6.85 -28.57 7.76
C GLN A 858 6.51 -28.67 9.24
N THR A 859 5.34 -29.25 9.56
CA THR A 859 4.92 -29.56 10.94
C THR A 859 5.88 -30.58 11.58
N TYR A 860 6.32 -31.62 10.88
CA TYR A 860 7.32 -32.59 11.38
C TYR A 860 8.68 -31.94 11.68
N ARG A 861 9.14 -30.99 10.85
CA ARG A 861 10.39 -30.25 11.12
C ARG A 861 10.27 -29.32 12.32
N ASN A 862 9.15 -28.66 12.50
CA ASN A 862 8.89 -27.78 13.64
C ASN A 862 8.75 -28.57 14.94
N MET A 863 8.08 -29.73 14.90
CA MET A 863 7.97 -30.65 16.04
C MET A 863 9.34 -31.21 16.47
N SER A 864 10.28 -31.41 15.54
CA SER A 864 11.63 -31.80 15.90
C SER A 864 12.37 -30.73 16.71
N GLY A 865 11.98 -29.45 16.58
CA GLY A 865 12.52 -28.35 17.40
C GLY A 865 12.09 -28.43 18.87
N VAL A 866 10.90 -28.95 19.14
CA VAL A 866 10.37 -29.14 20.49
C VAL A 866 11.15 -30.20 21.24
N ASN A 867 11.68 -31.21 20.56
CA ASN A 867 12.50 -32.27 21.14
C ASN A 867 13.82 -31.76 21.77
N HIS A 868 14.26 -30.54 21.46
CA HIS A 868 15.41 -29.95 22.13
C HIS A 868 15.15 -29.69 23.63
N PHE A 869 13.89 -29.42 24.00
CA PHE A 869 13.52 -29.23 25.40
C PHE A 869 13.61 -30.54 26.22
N ASP A 870 13.35 -31.71 25.62
CA ASP A 870 13.52 -32.99 26.27
C ASP A 870 15.01 -33.23 26.61
N GLY A 871 15.90 -32.77 25.69
CA GLY A 871 17.34 -32.76 25.95
C GLY A 871 17.71 -31.85 27.13
N VAL A 872 17.16 -30.63 27.14
CA VAL A 872 17.37 -29.68 28.26
C VAL A 872 16.89 -30.25 29.58
N GLU A 873 15.68 -30.79 29.61
CA GLU A 873 15.08 -31.40 30.80
C GLU A 873 15.95 -32.53 31.35
N LYS A 874 16.42 -33.43 30.48
CA LYS A 874 17.31 -34.51 30.85
C LYS A 874 18.65 -34.03 31.42
N ASP A 875 19.27 -33.01 30.73
CA ASP A 875 20.57 -32.45 31.16
C ASP A 875 20.44 -31.72 32.52
N VAL A 876 19.34 -30.99 32.72
CA VAL A 876 19.06 -30.29 33.98
C VAL A 876 18.80 -31.28 35.13
N ASN A 877 18.02 -32.34 34.87
CA ASN A 877 17.80 -33.41 35.86
C ASN A 877 19.12 -34.06 36.24
N SER A 878 19.96 -34.42 35.27
CA SER A 878 21.29 -34.96 35.56
C SER A 878 22.14 -34.02 36.44
N HIS A 879 22.08 -32.71 36.13
CA HIS A 879 22.81 -31.69 36.87
C HIS A 879 22.28 -31.52 38.31
N VAL A 880 20.96 -31.56 38.52
CA VAL A 880 20.37 -31.56 39.86
C VAL A 880 20.91 -32.73 40.67
N HIS A 881 20.92 -33.96 40.11
CA HIS A 881 21.46 -35.13 40.76
C HIS A 881 22.97 -35.05 41.05
N GLU A 882 23.74 -34.42 40.17
CA GLU A 882 25.16 -34.17 40.42
C GLU A 882 25.38 -33.21 41.58
N ILE A 883 24.54 -32.17 41.72
CA ILE A 883 24.60 -31.25 42.85
C ILE A 883 24.27 -31.96 44.15
N GLU A 884 23.19 -32.76 44.15
CA GLU A 884 22.79 -33.57 45.31
C GLU A 884 23.91 -34.52 45.71
N SER A 885 24.48 -35.25 44.75
CA SER A 885 25.62 -36.12 44.96
C SER A 885 26.82 -35.37 45.52
N LYS A 886 27.06 -34.14 45.09
CA LYS A 886 28.13 -33.29 45.61
C LYS A 886 27.88 -32.86 47.03
N VAL A 887 26.66 -32.44 47.38
CA VAL A 887 26.27 -32.11 48.77
C VAL A 887 26.46 -33.32 49.63
N LEU A 888 25.98 -34.53 49.24
CA LEU A 888 26.17 -35.77 49.94
C LEU A 888 27.67 -36.13 50.11
N SER A 889 28.46 -35.97 49.06
CA SER A 889 29.91 -36.20 49.10
C SER A 889 30.61 -35.27 50.09
N ILE A 890 30.23 -33.99 50.13
CA ILE A 890 30.81 -33.04 51.11
C ILE A 890 30.51 -33.49 52.50
N ILE A 891 29.28 -33.82 52.86
CA ILE A 891 28.86 -34.23 54.17
C ILE A 891 29.47 -35.61 54.54
N SER A 892 29.44 -36.54 53.55
CA SER A 892 30.06 -37.88 53.71
C SER A 892 31.56 -37.79 54.05
N ASN A 893 32.28 -36.87 53.33
CA ASN A 893 33.71 -36.66 53.62
C ASN A 893 33.93 -36.03 54.98
N LEU A 894 33.08 -35.04 55.37
CA LEU A 894 33.14 -34.49 56.72
C LEU A 894 32.89 -35.54 57.82
N ILE A 895 31.83 -36.33 57.62
CA ILE A 895 31.50 -37.44 58.52
C ILE A 895 32.65 -38.47 58.57
N THR A 896 33.16 -38.91 57.41
CA THR A 896 34.26 -39.84 57.30
C THR A 896 35.52 -39.31 57.97
N GLY A 897 35.83 -38.01 57.76
CA GLY A 897 36.99 -37.37 58.39
C GLY A 897 36.88 -37.34 59.90
N GLN A 898 35.69 -37.12 60.48
CA GLN A 898 35.48 -37.14 61.94
C GLN A 898 35.49 -38.58 62.49
N LEU A 899 34.83 -39.52 61.78
CA LEU A 899 34.80 -40.90 62.15
C LEU A 899 36.18 -41.58 62.12
N ASN A 900 37.05 -41.25 61.17
CA ASN A 900 38.41 -41.78 61.09
C ASN A 900 39.30 -41.26 62.20
N GLN A 901 39.01 -40.11 62.83
CA GLN A 901 39.68 -39.55 63.97
C GLN A 901 39.07 -39.97 65.35
N TRP A 902 37.92 -40.64 65.26
CA TRP A 902 37.14 -41.02 66.39
C TRP A 902 37.75 -42.29 67.02
N ASP A 903 37.98 -42.23 68.35
CA ASP A 903 38.39 -43.37 69.23
C ASP A 903 37.26 -43.54 70.23
N ALA A 904 36.72 -44.77 70.41
CA ALA A 904 35.63 -45.04 71.33
C ALA A 904 36.11 -44.92 72.78
N ARG A 905 36.46 -43.69 73.24
CA ARG A 905 36.91 -43.38 74.60
C ARG A 905 36.20 -42.16 75.19
N PRO A 906 35.98 -42.08 76.47
CA PRO A 906 35.41 -40.90 77.13
C PRO A 906 36.24 -39.64 76.88
N PRO A 907 35.68 -38.41 76.85
CA PRO A 907 34.31 -38.07 77.27
C PRO A 907 33.26 -38.31 76.18
N VAL A 908 32.01 -38.64 76.55
CA VAL A 908 30.86 -38.80 75.71
C VAL A 908 29.90 -37.57 75.91
N PRO A 909 29.39 -36.94 74.86
CA PRO A 909 29.70 -37.17 73.45
C PRO A 909 31.13 -36.71 73.11
N SER A 910 31.82 -37.51 72.28
CA SER A 910 33.16 -37.20 71.78
C SER A 910 33.20 -35.95 70.90
N GLN A 911 34.41 -35.39 70.73
CA GLN A 911 34.59 -34.22 69.83
C GLN A 911 34.20 -34.58 68.41
N ALA A 912 34.43 -35.81 67.97
CA ALA A 912 34.02 -36.24 66.60
C ALA A 912 32.49 -36.16 66.40
N PHE A 913 31.70 -36.75 67.37
CA PHE A 913 30.24 -36.67 67.23
C PHE A 913 29.69 -35.30 67.47
N ARG A 914 30.25 -34.45 68.30
CA ARG A 914 29.90 -33.03 68.42
C ARG A 914 30.17 -32.26 67.12
N ASN A 915 31.26 -32.58 66.41
CA ASN A 915 31.56 -31.99 65.11
C ASN A 915 30.58 -32.50 64.04
N ILE A 916 30.26 -33.80 64.01
CA ILE A 916 29.24 -34.38 63.14
C ILE A 916 27.89 -33.66 63.34
N SER A 917 27.44 -33.60 64.61
CA SER A 917 26.22 -32.89 64.99
C SER A 917 26.24 -31.46 64.52
N ARG A 918 27.34 -30.72 64.74
CA ARG A 918 27.50 -29.34 64.25
C ARG A 918 27.44 -29.24 62.72
N HIS A 919 28.05 -30.22 62.02
CA HIS A 919 27.99 -30.25 60.56
C HIS A 919 26.57 -30.54 60.06
N LEU A 920 25.84 -31.43 60.71
CA LEU A 920 24.43 -31.69 60.38
C LEU A 920 23.54 -30.49 60.69
N THR A 921 23.74 -29.83 61.85
CA THR A 921 23.01 -28.58 62.14
C THR A 921 23.29 -27.51 61.13
N LYS A 922 24.56 -27.29 60.75
CA LYS A 922 24.96 -26.32 59.71
C LYS A 922 24.41 -26.69 58.34
N LEU A 923 24.32 -27.99 57.98
CA LEU A 923 23.69 -28.42 56.76
C LEU A 923 22.20 -28.09 56.82
N HIS A 924 21.53 -28.34 57.92
CA HIS A 924 20.11 -28.01 58.10
C HIS A 924 19.84 -26.51 57.93
N GLU A 925 20.62 -25.69 58.66
CA GLU A 925 20.54 -24.24 58.54
C GLU A 925 20.76 -23.75 57.09
N ALA A 926 21.61 -24.48 56.33
CA ALA A 926 21.94 -24.14 54.95
C ALA A 926 20.85 -24.54 53.93
N VAL A 927 20.06 -25.62 54.23
CA VAL A 927 19.14 -26.18 53.22
C VAL A 927 17.67 -26.06 53.58
N SER A 928 17.30 -25.95 54.88
CA SER A 928 15.91 -26.01 55.38
C SER A 928 15.01 -24.89 54.83
N ASN A 929 15.56 -23.69 54.59
CA ASN A 929 14.82 -22.56 54.04
C ASN A 929 14.84 -22.50 52.49
N ILE A 930 15.60 -23.39 51.85
CA ILE A 930 15.86 -23.39 50.43
C ILE A 930 15.17 -24.56 49.73
N LEU A 931 15.39 -25.76 50.25
CA LEU A 931 14.84 -27.00 49.70
C LEU A 931 13.48 -27.31 50.32
N PRO A 932 12.57 -27.97 49.56
CA PRO A 932 11.33 -28.49 50.14
C PRO A 932 11.59 -29.51 51.24
N GLU A 933 10.67 -29.59 52.20
CA GLU A 933 10.75 -30.49 53.33
C GLU A 933 10.98 -31.95 52.93
N SER A 934 10.31 -32.40 51.87
CA SER A 934 10.47 -33.74 51.30
C SER A 934 11.91 -34.04 50.81
N GLN A 935 12.54 -33.06 50.18
CA GLN A 935 13.94 -33.20 49.69
C GLN A 935 14.95 -33.12 50.83
N VAL A 936 14.69 -32.31 51.86
CA VAL A 936 15.50 -32.26 53.06
C VAL A 936 15.41 -33.61 53.79
N GLU A 937 14.24 -34.17 53.89
CA GLU A 937 14.03 -35.51 54.50
C GLU A 937 14.80 -36.56 53.69
N GLU A 938 14.72 -36.62 52.38
CA GLU A 938 15.44 -37.61 51.57
C GLU A 938 16.95 -37.43 51.63
N LEU A 939 17.42 -36.13 51.61
CA LEU A 939 18.82 -35.82 51.83
C LEU A 939 19.33 -36.40 53.16
N TYR A 940 18.61 -36.14 54.26
CA TYR A 940 18.99 -36.64 55.61
C TYR A 940 18.81 -38.13 55.70
N ARG A 941 17.89 -38.78 55.07
CA ARG A 941 17.75 -40.23 54.94
C ARG A 941 18.99 -40.83 54.29
N THR A 942 19.47 -40.22 53.20
CA THR A 942 20.70 -40.65 52.51
C THR A 942 21.97 -40.40 53.38
N VAL A 943 22.03 -39.25 54.04
CA VAL A 943 23.15 -38.94 55.01
C VAL A 943 23.16 -39.90 56.16
N ASN A 944 22.02 -40.22 56.73
CA ASN A 944 21.88 -41.20 57.83
C ASN A 944 22.32 -42.60 57.36
N LYS A 945 21.90 -43.01 56.17
CA LYS A 945 22.37 -44.26 55.56
C LYS A 945 23.89 -44.27 55.41
N THR A 946 24.45 -43.21 54.86
CA THR A 946 25.88 -43.04 54.63
C THR A 946 26.64 -43.03 55.98
N PHE A 947 26.11 -42.36 57.00
CA PHE A 947 26.66 -42.35 58.35
C PHE A 947 26.68 -43.74 58.93
N LYS A 948 25.59 -44.48 58.85
CA LYS A 948 25.51 -45.87 59.32
C LYS A 948 26.56 -46.77 58.67
N ASP A 949 26.71 -46.69 57.38
CA ASP A 949 27.66 -47.45 56.56
C ASP A 949 29.11 -47.12 57.01
N LYS A 950 29.44 -45.82 57.12
CA LYS A 950 30.79 -45.36 57.55
C LYS A 950 31.10 -45.72 59.02
N LEU A 951 30.10 -45.58 59.82
CA LEU A 951 30.28 -45.97 61.24
C LEU A 951 30.47 -47.49 61.35
N ARG A 952 29.70 -48.31 60.62
CA ARG A 952 29.88 -49.75 60.54
C ARG A 952 31.30 -50.11 60.09
N ASP A 953 31.82 -49.49 59.06
CA ASP A 953 33.17 -49.69 58.58
C ASP A 953 34.20 -49.30 59.64
N GLN A 954 33.98 -48.25 60.41
CA GLN A 954 34.89 -47.80 61.47
C GLN A 954 34.83 -48.71 62.69
N LEU A 955 33.62 -49.17 63.10
CA LEU A 955 33.47 -50.16 64.20
C LEU A 955 34.12 -51.47 63.81
N SER A 956 34.06 -51.93 62.60
CA SER A 956 34.75 -53.13 62.12
C SER A 956 36.26 -52.97 62.17
N LYS A 957 36.81 -51.77 61.81
CA LYS A 957 38.28 -51.50 61.97
C LYS A 957 38.74 -51.47 63.37
N MET A 958 37.93 -51.06 64.36
CA MET A 958 38.21 -50.99 65.76
C MET A 958 37.85 -52.30 66.46
N ASN A 959 37.32 -53.33 65.74
CA ASN A 959 36.88 -54.61 66.33
C ASN A 959 35.86 -54.47 67.51
N ILE A 960 34.98 -53.44 67.38
CA ILE A 960 33.92 -53.20 68.35
C ILE A 960 32.69 -53.99 67.96
N VAL A 961 32.16 -54.87 68.80
CA VAL A 961 30.98 -55.68 68.53
C VAL A 961 29.91 -55.41 69.61
N ASN A 962 28.68 -55.77 69.30
CA ASN A 962 27.53 -55.60 70.17
C ASN A 962 27.61 -56.73 71.32
N ASN A 963 28.41 -56.50 72.33
CA ASN A 963 28.65 -57.43 73.42
C ASN A 963 28.29 -56.86 74.79
N GLY A 964 27.61 -55.71 74.90
CA GLY A 964 27.27 -55.08 76.22
C GLY A 964 28.46 -54.49 76.96
N GLY A 965 29.65 -54.49 76.36
CA GLY A 965 30.88 -54.01 77.08
C GLY A 965 30.96 -52.46 77.07
N PRO A 966 32.01 -51.95 77.80
CA PRO A 966 32.17 -50.48 77.94
C PRO A 966 32.24 -49.69 76.63
N GLN A 967 32.89 -50.27 75.64
CA GLN A 967 33.01 -49.66 74.36
C GLN A 967 31.63 -49.63 73.58
N HIS A 968 30.81 -50.72 73.72
CA HIS A 968 29.44 -50.73 73.16
C HIS A 968 28.59 -49.67 73.83
N GLY A 969 28.70 -49.46 75.16
CA GLY A 969 27.96 -48.42 75.87
C GLY A 969 28.35 -46.98 75.42
N ILE A 970 29.63 -46.77 75.12
CA ILE A 970 30.10 -45.50 74.52
C ILE A 970 29.49 -45.31 73.18
N VAL A 971 29.52 -46.30 72.27
CA VAL A 971 28.92 -46.23 70.92
C VAL A 971 27.43 -45.95 71.01
N THR A 972 26.72 -46.62 71.91
CA THR A 972 25.25 -46.41 72.10
C THR A 972 24.96 -45.00 72.61
N SER A 973 25.77 -44.44 73.53
CA SER A 973 25.62 -43.09 74.02
C SER A 973 25.92 -42.03 72.91
N GLU A 974 26.93 -42.30 72.10
CA GLU A 974 27.22 -41.46 70.92
C GLU A 974 26.11 -41.51 69.91
N LEU A 975 25.52 -42.66 69.60
CA LEU A 975 24.38 -42.85 68.73
C LEU A 975 23.14 -42.15 69.29
N THR A 976 22.87 -42.25 70.61
CA THR A 976 21.75 -41.52 71.22
C THR A 976 21.92 -40.01 70.99
N PHE A 977 23.11 -39.46 71.21
CA PHE A 977 23.40 -38.04 70.94
C PHE A 977 23.23 -37.69 69.48
N TYR A 978 23.63 -38.56 68.54
CA TYR A 978 23.41 -38.34 67.07
C TYR A 978 21.92 -38.34 66.72
N LEU A 979 21.14 -39.32 67.25
CA LEU A 979 19.70 -39.41 67.05
C LEU A 979 18.94 -38.26 67.69
N GLU A 980 19.35 -37.78 68.87
CA GLU A 980 18.79 -36.56 69.48
C GLU A 980 19.03 -35.34 68.60
N THR A 981 20.20 -35.23 67.94
CA THR A 981 20.46 -34.18 67.01
C THR A 981 19.49 -34.25 65.84
N LEU A 982 19.27 -35.41 65.23
CA LEU A 982 18.32 -35.54 64.10
C LEU A 982 16.86 -35.30 64.56
N LYS A 983 16.50 -35.68 65.78
CA LYS A 983 15.19 -35.41 66.38
C LYS A 983 14.96 -33.92 66.58
N THR A 984 15.97 -33.21 67.07
CA THR A 984 15.93 -31.75 67.27
C THR A 984 15.81 -30.98 65.94
N LEU A 985 16.39 -31.51 64.86
CA LEU A 985 16.29 -30.93 63.54
C LEU A 985 14.99 -31.24 62.81
N HIS A 986 14.18 -32.17 63.31
CA HIS A 986 12.90 -32.61 62.72
C HIS A 986 13.02 -33.02 61.23
N VAL A 987 14.12 -33.61 60.81
CA VAL A 987 14.48 -33.89 59.41
C VAL A 987 14.09 -35.29 58.94
N LEU A 988 13.70 -36.17 59.88
CA LEU A 988 13.29 -37.54 59.58
C LEU A 988 12.09 -37.94 60.45
N PRO A 989 11.20 -38.83 59.95
CA PRO A 989 10.05 -39.27 60.69
C PRO A 989 10.48 -40.09 61.94
N GLN A 990 9.67 -39.98 62.96
CA GLN A 990 10.00 -40.66 64.28
C GLN A 990 10.19 -42.17 64.15
N SER A 991 9.59 -42.79 63.18
CA SER A 991 9.75 -44.21 62.88
C SER A 991 11.17 -44.59 62.48
N GLU A 992 11.90 -43.71 61.83
CA GLU A 992 13.28 -43.92 61.35
C GLU A 992 14.33 -43.49 62.41
N LEU A 993 13.91 -42.76 63.42
CA LEU A 993 14.77 -42.27 64.54
C LEU A 993 14.61 -43.07 65.78
N SER A 994 14.05 -44.28 65.73
CA SER A 994 13.99 -45.20 66.85
C SER A 994 15.33 -45.91 67.06
N ASP A 995 15.66 -46.21 68.26
CA ASP A 995 16.89 -46.92 68.59
C ASP A 995 17.04 -48.27 67.86
N LYS A 996 15.91 -48.91 67.54
CA LYS A 996 15.87 -50.10 66.68
C LYS A 996 16.26 -49.89 65.25
N ALA A 997 16.06 -48.70 64.74
CA ALA A 997 16.45 -48.33 63.34
C ALA A 997 18.00 -48.20 63.19
N MET A 998 18.76 -48.18 64.32
CA MET A 998 20.21 -48.14 64.31
C MET A 998 20.87 -49.53 64.58
N ASP A 999 20.09 -50.55 64.83
CA ASP A 999 20.61 -51.90 65.04
C ASP A 999 21.28 -52.48 63.79
N ASP A 1000 20.94 -51.98 62.58
CA ASP A 1000 21.60 -52.34 61.35
C ASP A 1000 23.13 -52.08 61.32
N ILE A 1001 23.66 -51.24 62.24
CA ILE A 1001 25.09 -50.92 62.29
C ILE A 1001 25.89 -52.10 62.74
N TRP A 1002 25.26 -52.96 63.54
CA TRP A 1002 25.92 -54.15 64.14
C TRP A 1002 25.86 -55.38 63.24
N LEU A 1003 25.11 -55.34 62.17
CA LEU A 1003 25.01 -56.46 61.22
C LEU A 1003 26.25 -56.52 60.32
N PRO A 1004 26.91 -57.70 60.19
CA PRO A 1004 28.00 -57.83 59.21
C PRO A 1004 27.48 -57.69 57.80
N ARG A 1005 28.30 -57.09 56.90
CA ARG A 1005 27.98 -57.01 55.46
C ARG A 1005 27.79 -58.35 54.86
#